data_c297af74a1726a26f292b032018cfa97
#
_entry.id   c297af74a1726a26f292b032018cfa97
#
_cell.length_a   1.000
_cell.length_b   1.000
_cell.length_c   1.000
_cell.angle_alpha   90.00
_cell.angle_beta   90.00
_cell.angle_gamma   90.00
#
_symmetry.space_group_name_H-M   'P 1'
#
loop_
_entity.id
_entity.type
_entity.pdbx_description
1 polymer ?
#
loop_
_entity_poly.entity_id
_entity_poly.type
_entity_poly.pdbx_seq_one_letter_code
_entity_poly.pdbx_strand_id
1 'polypeptide(L)'
;MPSVSPTISNALIQTGELQVLRLNQSFVIDGSENVWFIATGRIEIFTVQLEAGEATGPRSHFLSLESGSLIFGMDFAKQEHGYCFLLTGHEGTELVQLRRDDLRRLARDHEYAAAIGQLVDYWLEQLSASVSRDARPLPKADEVLVGGKQVLLPRGKIARARRGIVWIQVLRGEALYMGMEGVSLSGEGVPILPLSADTWIESYDDNLLACFSTPASITQATFWMGVGLFHEVLCQCEFINKKLRIVDDFNRLRAREASGLQSRDTALREIAAVLAPGKNKRAALLLDGSANPLVAACKIVSEAVGIQIRFPPDLHQVSDKLSAIAKASRFRFRTVALRGEWWEVDHEPLLAFREGTREPAAILKAGPQSYELVEPVTLVRVPVNPSVAATLAPFAVSFYTPLPEKKLGARDLIKFGMKDCHSDLRVIIFMGILTGLLGMVTPYFSGQIFDSIVPSADRSQLLQFAIALFAAALATFAFELTRAIAVLRLTGKMDYSVQAGVWDRLLNLPSTFFREYTAGDLTDRALGVEQIRQAISQSGTQGIVGAISAAITGLFLFSFNYKMALTAIGLLVLSVFLPFTVNYLQLRNQRMMFRIRGLITGLVLQLINGVAKLRVSGAEDSAFREWTRKFSAQKRLSFRVGFLSNIVQVFNRVFPVLATAVLFGMYGYFKDQAVVNQEKFTMTTGQFVAFNGVFTNVLSSMLSLSGVVLDLLIIFPLFQRLRPIIETQPEIDEAKAHPGELSGEVEVYHLSFRYTPDGPLILKDLSLRIRPGEFVALVGGSGSGKSTLLRLLLGFEKPESGAIFYDSQELSSLDLREVRQQIGVVLQSSKLMPTDVYRNIIGSHSNLTVNDAWEAARMAGLDRDIKNMPMGMHTVVSEGGGTFSGGQRQRLMVARALVNRPRIIFFDEATSAMDNETQRTVTESLDAMQATRIVIAHRLSTIINADRIFVLQYGELVQTGTYTELMNQAGPFADLARRQLA
;
A
#
# COMPACT_ATOMS: atom_id res chain seq x y z
N MET A 1 30.75 -9.10 -23.69
CA MET A 1 31.20 -8.74 -25.04
C MET A 1 32.45 -9.53 -25.39
N PRO A 2 32.58 -10.09 -26.60
CA PRO A 2 33.84 -10.63 -27.04
C PRO A 2 34.85 -9.45 -27.15
N SER A 3 36.01 -9.57 -26.53
CA SER A 3 37.11 -8.63 -26.75
C SER A 3 37.62 -8.80 -28.18
N VAL A 4 37.14 -7.95 -29.09
CA VAL A 4 37.57 -8.03 -30.50
C VAL A 4 39.03 -7.63 -30.59
N SER A 5 39.90 -8.55 -31.11
CA SER A 5 41.28 -8.26 -31.35
C SER A 5 41.37 -7.07 -32.32
N PRO A 6 42.25 -6.08 -32.07
CA PRO A 6 42.47 -4.98 -33.00
C PRO A 6 42.80 -5.44 -34.44
N THR A 7 43.43 -6.62 -34.58
CA THR A 7 43.79 -7.22 -35.86
C THR A 7 42.55 -7.58 -36.71
N ILE A 8 41.55 -8.20 -36.14
CA ILE A 8 40.30 -8.58 -36.87
C ILE A 8 39.46 -7.33 -37.17
N SER A 9 39.36 -6.35 -36.24
CA SER A 9 38.63 -5.12 -36.47
C SER A 9 39.22 -4.33 -37.64
N ASN A 10 40.54 -4.23 -37.72
CA ASN A 10 41.24 -3.58 -38.83
C ASN A 10 41.03 -4.33 -40.16
N ALA A 11 41.06 -5.68 -40.15
CA ALA A 11 40.80 -6.50 -41.35
C ALA A 11 39.35 -6.30 -41.88
N LEU A 12 38.39 -6.23 -40.98
CA LEU A 12 36.96 -5.99 -41.36
C LEU A 12 36.79 -4.58 -41.92
N ILE A 13 37.40 -3.56 -41.30
CA ILE A 13 37.31 -2.17 -41.77
C ILE A 13 37.98 -1.99 -43.14
N GLN A 14 39.11 -2.68 -43.40
CA GLN A 14 39.78 -2.61 -44.68
C GLN A 14 39.06 -3.34 -45.81
N THR A 15 38.24 -4.33 -45.49
CA THR A 15 37.53 -5.15 -46.49
C THR A 15 36.18 -4.57 -46.88
N GLY A 16 35.55 -3.72 -46.02
CA GLY A 16 34.19 -3.21 -46.22
C GLY A 16 34.11 -1.72 -46.52
N GLU A 17 32.88 -1.23 -46.76
CA GLU A 17 32.58 0.17 -46.97
C GLU A 17 32.09 0.80 -45.67
N LEU A 18 32.76 1.88 -45.26
CA LEU A 18 32.42 2.61 -44.04
C LEU A 18 31.22 3.52 -44.27
N GLN A 19 30.19 3.38 -43.43
CA GLN A 19 28.99 4.25 -43.40
C GLN A 19 28.87 4.88 -42.02
N VAL A 20 28.72 6.19 -41.97
CA VAL A 20 28.47 6.93 -40.70
C VAL A 20 26.97 7.22 -40.65
N LEU A 21 26.31 6.72 -39.59
CA LEU A 21 24.87 6.93 -39.41
C LEU A 21 24.59 8.32 -38.81
N ARG A 22 23.59 9.00 -39.36
CA ARG A 22 23.04 10.23 -38.82
C ARG A 22 22.08 9.89 -37.68
N LEU A 23 21.81 10.85 -36.82
CA LEU A 23 20.87 10.71 -35.72
C LEU A 23 19.50 10.26 -36.25
N ASN A 24 18.96 9.21 -35.69
CA ASN A 24 17.68 8.57 -36.07
C ASN A 24 17.59 8.03 -37.53
N GLN A 25 18.69 7.89 -38.20
CA GLN A 25 18.70 7.19 -39.47
C GLN A 25 18.42 5.71 -39.22
N SER A 26 17.35 5.20 -39.85
CA SER A 26 16.96 3.80 -39.76
C SER A 26 16.84 3.19 -41.15
N PHE A 27 17.22 1.93 -41.25
CA PHE A 27 17.03 1.13 -42.46
C PHE A 27 16.68 -0.32 -42.11
N VAL A 28 16.03 -1.01 -43.05
CA VAL A 28 15.67 -2.42 -42.86
C VAL A 28 16.92 -3.29 -43.08
N ILE A 29 17.14 -4.29 -42.22
CA ILE A 29 18.24 -5.25 -42.31
C ILE A 29 17.88 -6.29 -43.39
N ASP A 30 17.80 -5.88 -44.65
CA ASP A 30 17.40 -6.73 -45.76
C ASP A 30 18.58 -7.18 -46.62
N GLY A 31 18.40 -8.30 -47.33
CA GLY A 31 19.45 -8.88 -48.18
C GLY A 31 20.41 -9.79 -47.41
N SER A 32 20.19 -11.12 -47.54
CA SER A 32 20.99 -12.16 -46.88
C SER A 32 22.48 -12.15 -47.21
N GLU A 33 22.88 -11.41 -48.27
CA GLU A 33 24.30 -11.25 -48.69
C GLU A 33 25.01 -10.13 -47.96
N ASN A 34 24.30 -9.27 -47.23
CA ASN A 34 24.89 -8.14 -46.52
C ASN A 34 25.25 -8.49 -45.07
N VAL A 35 26.37 -7.99 -44.63
CA VAL A 35 26.83 -8.07 -43.22
C VAL A 35 27.34 -6.69 -42.82
N TRP A 36 26.99 -6.23 -41.63
CA TRP A 36 27.49 -4.98 -41.07
C TRP A 36 28.33 -5.24 -39.80
N PHE A 37 29.45 -4.59 -39.70
CA PHE A 37 30.28 -4.59 -38.53
C PHE A 37 30.16 -3.22 -37.84
N ILE A 38 29.88 -3.18 -36.56
CA ILE A 38 29.81 -1.94 -35.76
C ILE A 38 31.25 -1.56 -35.36
N ALA A 39 31.86 -0.57 -36.05
CA ALA A 39 33.20 -0.10 -35.73
C ALA A 39 33.18 0.77 -34.46
N THR A 40 32.26 1.74 -34.37
CA THR A 40 32.09 2.61 -33.20
C THR A 40 30.60 2.84 -32.96
N GLY A 41 30.22 3.05 -31.69
CA GLY A 41 28.86 3.44 -31.28
C GLY A 41 27.96 2.26 -30.88
N ARG A 42 26.65 2.50 -30.93
CA ARG A 42 25.62 1.56 -30.50
C ARG A 42 24.45 1.58 -31.49
N ILE A 43 23.84 0.41 -31.65
CA ILE A 43 22.70 0.18 -32.54
C ILE A 43 21.57 -0.47 -31.80
N GLU A 44 20.35 -0.01 -32.09
CA GLU A 44 19.10 -0.60 -31.64
C GLU A 44 18.40 -1.26 -32.82
N ILE A 45 17.95 -2.51 -32.67
CA ILE A 45 17.16 -3.25 -33.64
C ILE A 45 15.72 -3.38 -33.13
N PHE A 46 14.78 -2.99 -33.99
CA PHE A 46 13.33 -3.06 -33.72
C PHE A 46 12.66 -4.02 -34.66
N THR A 47 11.63 -4.73 -34.17
CA THR A 47 10.69 -5.42 -35.06
C THR A 47 9.56 -4.46 -35.45
N VAL A 48 9.23 -4.40 -36.74
CA VAL A 48 8.23 -3.52 -37.34
C VAL A 48 7.40 -4.30 -38.33
N GLN A 49 6.14 -3.97 -38.49
CA GLN A 49 5.28 -4.58 -39.49
C GLN A 49 5.68 -4.12 -40.90
N LEU A 50 5.73 -5.05 -41.86
CA LEU A 50 6.02 -4.79 -43.24
C LEU A 50 4.72 -4.81 -44.06
N GLU A 51 4.28 -3.66 -44.56
CA GLU A 51 3.13 -3.56 -45.46
C GLU A 51 3.57 -3.00 -46.81
N ALA A 52 3.27 -3.72 -47.88
CA ALA A 52 3.63 -3.34 -49.25
C ALA A 52 5.13 -3.03 -49.47
N GLY A 53 6.03 -3.64 -48.67
CA GLY A 53 7.48 -3.42 -48.74
C GLY A 53 8.02 -2.23 -47.92
N GLU A 54 7.15 -1.50 -47.26
CA GLU A 54 7.53 -0.42 -46.33
C GLU A 54 7.31 -0.83 -44.86
N ALA A 55 8.22 -0.40 -43.99
CA ALA A 55 8.13 -0.62 -42.56
C ALA A 55 7.09 0.33 -41.92
N THR A 56 5.94 -0.21 -41.48
CA THR A 56 4.81 0.54 -40.95
C THR A 56 4.45 0.10 -39.55
N GLY A 57 3.73 0.94 -38.81
CA GLY A 57 3.20 0.59 -37.47
C GLY A 57 4.18 0.79 -36.29
N PRO A 58 3.83 0.32 -35.10
CA PRO A 58 4.60 0.54 -33.88
C PRO A 58 5.92 -0.26 -33.89
N ARG A 59 7.00 0.39 -33.44
CA ARG A 59 8.32 -0.22 -33.32
C ARG A 59 8.39 -0.95 -31.98
N SER A 60 8.68 -2.26 -32.02
CA SER A 60 8.95 -3.04 -30.81
C SER A 60 10.46 -3.28 -30.70
N HIS A 61 11.07 -2.88 -29.61
CA HIS A 61 12.50 -3.11 -29.39
C HIS A 61 12.81 -4.60 -29.35
N PHE A 62 13.78 -5.04 -30.15
CA PHE A 62 14.16 -6.43 -30.26
C PHE A 62 15.50 -6.72 -29.57
N LEU A 63 16.57 -6.01 -29.93
CA LEU A 63 17.87 -6.12 -29.28
C LEU A 63 18.73 -4.87 -29.50
N SER A 64 19.77 -4.73 -28.66
CA SER A 64 20.78 -3.66 -28.74
C SER A 64 22.17 -4.28 -28.95
N LEU A 65 22.95 -3.67 -29.84
CA LEU A 65 24.33 -4.10 -30.11
C LEU A 65 25.30 -2.92 -29.97
N GLU A 66 26.49 -3.23 -29.49
CA GLU A 66 27.55 -2.25 -29.28
C GLU A 66 28.70 -2.49 -30.24
N SER A 67 29.68 -1.55 -30.26
CA SER A 67 30.89 -1.65 -31.07
C SER A 67 31.59 -3.00 -30.93
N GLY A 68 32.09 -3.53 -32.05
CA GLY A 68 32.69 -4.86 -32.10
C GLY A 68 31.71 -6.00 -32.41
N SER A 69 30.43 -5.72 -32.75
CA SER A 69 29.44 -6.70 -33.09
C SER A 69 29.21 -6.82 -34.60
N LEU A 70 28.83 -8.03 -35.07
CA LEU A 70 28.36 -8.26 -36.42
C LEU A 70 26.84 -8.26 -36.47
N ILE A 71 26.28 -7.82 -37.60
CA ILE A 71 24.86 -7.88 -37.95
C ILE A 71 24.73 -8.55 -39.32
N PHE A 72 23.91 -9.56 -39.41
CA PHE A 72 23.67 -10.22 -40.71
C PHE A 72 22.35 -9.79 -41.29
N GLY A 73 22.35 -9.55 -42.61
CA GLY A 73 21.14 -9.33 -43.38
C GLY A 73 20.23 -10.54 -43.40
N MET A 74 18.93 -10.30 -43.48
CA MET A 74 17.92 -11.35 -43.50
C MET A 74 17.00 -11.16 -44.74
N ASP A 75 16.51 -12.24 -45.34
CA ASP A 75 15.62 -12.20 -46.49
C ASP A 75 14.16 -12.18 -46.05
N PHE A 76 13.55 -11.00 -45.99
CA PHE A 76 12.15 -10.83 -45.62
C PHE A 76 11.19 -11.01 -46.78
N ALA A 77 11.64 -10.86 -48.02
CA ALA A 77 10.82 -10.98 -49.25
C ALA A 77 10.26 -12.38 -49.48
N LYS A 78 10.88 -13.42 -48.88
CA LYS A 78 10.45 -14.81 -48.96
C LYS A 78 9.49 -15.24 -47.86
N GLN A 79 9.24 -14.36 -46.91
CA GLN A 79 8.44 -14.69 -45.73
C GLN A 79 7.02 -14.15 -45.90
N GLU A 80 6.03 -15.01 -45.77
CA GLU A 80 4.60 -14.68 -45.82
C GLU A 80 4.13 -13.85 -44.57
N HIS A 81 5.05 -13.39 -43.72
CA HIS A 81 4.74 -13.03 -42.32
C HIS A 81 4.83 -11.54 -41.97
N GLY A 82 4.88 -10.64 -42.91
CA GLY A 82 4.61 -9.22 -42.65
C GLY A 82 5.39 -8.49 -41.56
N TYR A 83 6.55 -8.99 -41.10
CA TYR A 83 7.42 -8.30 -40.11
C TYR A 83 8.86 -8.23 -40.63
N CYS A 84 9.54 -7.11 -40.30
CA CYS A 84 10.96 -6.94 -40.63
C CYS A 84 11.74 -6.40 -39.42
N PHE A 85 13.06 -6.46 -39.49
CA PHE A 85 13.94 -5.84 -38.50
C PHE A 85 14.45 -4.51 -39.02
N LEU A 86 14.21 -3.45 -38.24
CA LEU A 86 14.61 -2.07 -38.50
C LEU A 86 15.81 -1.73 -37.61
N LEU A 87 16.93 -1.37 -38.20
CA LEU A 87 18.14 -0.93 -37.49
C LEU A 87 18.08 0.59 -37.33
N THR A 88 18.39 1.08 -36.14
CA THR A 88 18.52 2.52 -35.83
C THR A 88 19.82 2.76 -35.08
N GLY A 89 20.66 3.64 -35.59
CA GLY A 89 21.92 4.02 -34.96
C GLY A 89 21.82 5.28 -34.09
N HIS A 90 22.68 5.36 -33.09
CA HIS A 90 22.94 6.58 -32.36
C HIS A 90 23.84 7.53 -33.18
N GLU A 91 23.83 8.81 -32.87
CA GLU A 91 24.65 9.82 -33.56
C GLU A 91 26.13 9.47 -33.50
N GLY A 92 26.82 9.45 -34.66
CA GLY A 92 28.22 9.11 -34.75
C GLY A 92 28.54 7.63 -34.74
N THR A 93 27.53 6.75 -34.90
CA THR A 93 27.75 5.32 -35.07
C THR A 93 28.31 5.02 -36.44
N GLU A 94 29.45 4.31 -36.48
CA GLU A 94 30.16 3.92 -37.70
C GLU A 94 29.92 2.44 -37.98
N LEU A 95 29.36 2.17 -39.16
CA LEU A 95 29.11 0.81 -39.68
C LEU A 95 30.00 0.51 -40.86
N VAL A 96 30.56 -0.69 -40.90
CA VAL A 96 31.28 -1.22 -42.06
C VAL A 96 30.43 -2.25 -42.72
N GLN A 97 29.94 -1.97 -43.95
CA GLN A 97 29.19 -2.90 -44.74
C GLN A 97 30.11 -3.85 -45.51
N LEU A 98 29.91 -5.15 -45.38
CA LEU A 98 30.69 -6.24 -46.01
C LEU A 98 29.74 -7.15 -46.76
N ARG A 99 30.24 -7.89 -47.74
CA ARG A 99 29.52 -9.00 -48.30
C ARG A 99 29.78 -10.29 -47.52
N ARG A 100 28.79 -11.11 -47.38
CA ARG A 100 28.87 -12.41 -46.68
C ARG A 100 29.99 -13.31 -47.22
N ASP A 101 30.25 -13.26 -48.53
CA ASP A 101 31.35 -14.01 -49.17
C ASP A 101 32.73 -13.48 -48.79
N ASP A 102 32.88 -12.20 -48.50
CA ASP A 102 34.14 -11.62 -48.00
C ASP A 102 34.41 -12.10 -46.59
N LEU A 103 33.36 -12.12 -45.72
CA LEU A 103 33.46 -12.67 -44.37
C LEU A 103 33.81 -14.18 -44.42
N ARG A 104 33.23 -14.93 -45.34
CA ARG A 104 33.53 -16.36 -45.56
C ARG A 104 34.98 -16.58 -46.03
N ARG A 105 35.51 -15.68 -46.82
CA ARG A 105 36.94 -15.75 -47.24
C ARG A 105 37.86 -15.49 -46.05
N LEU A 106 37.57 -14.49 -45.25
CA LEU A 106 38.34 -14.22 -44.03
C LEU A 106 38.25 -15.37 -43.00
N ALA A 107 37.11 -16.03 -42.89
CA ALA A 107 36.89 -17.15 -41.97
C ALA A 107 37.62 -18.45 -42.40
N ARG A 108 38.14 -18.53 -43.64
CA ARG A 108 39.02 -19.64 -44.09
C ARG A 108 40.46 -19.47 -43.62
N ASP A 109 40.86 -18.27 -43.28
CA ASP A 109 42.17 -18.03 -42.73
C ASP A 109 42.23 -18.43 -41.23
N HIS A 110 43.20 -19.28 -40.88
CA HIS A 110 43.38 -19.78 -39.53
C HIS A 110 43.57 -18.69 -38.50
N GLU A 111 44.11 -17.53 -38.90
CA GLU A 111 44.37 -16.38 -38.00
C GLU A 111 43.05 -15.69 -37.59
N TYR A 112 42.04 -15.65 -38.51
CA TYR A 112 40.78 -14.92 -38.26
C TYR A 112 39.59 -15.85 -37.95
N ALA A 113 39.70 -17.14 -38.26
CA ALA A 113 38.58 -18.08 -38.11
C ALA A 113 37.99 -18.13 -36.71
N ALA A 114 38.84 -18.18 -35.68
CA ALA A 114 38.41 -18.25 -34.30
C ALA A 114 37.68 -16.94 -33.82
N ALA A 115 38.20 -15.80 -34.25
CA ALA A 115 37.68 -14.50 -33.91
C ALA A 115 36.32 -14.24 -34.61
N ILE A 116 36.23 -14.56 -35.90
CA ILE A 116 34.99 -14.47 -36.68
C ILE A 116 33.92 -15.43 -36.09
N GLY A 117 34.35 -16.63 -35.67
CA GLY A 117 33.45 -17.59 -34.99
C GLY A 117 32.85 -17.02 -33.72
N GLN A 118 33.63 -16.35 -32.88
CA GLN A 118 33.15 -15.69 -31.67
C GLN A 118 32.17 -14.53 -31.99
N LEU A 119 32.40 -13.75 -33.01
CA LEU A 119 31.51 -12.68 -33.44
C LEU A 119 30.17 -13.25 -33.98
N VAL A 120 30.19 -14.36 -34.74
CA VAL A 120 28.98 -15.05 -35.21
C VAL A 120 28.22 -15.64 -34.00
N ASP A 121 28.93 -16.32 -33.09
CA ASP A 121 28.29 -16.88 -31.89
C ASP A 121 27.62 -15.81 -31.05
N TYR A 122 28.27 -14.67 -30.86
CA TYR A 122 27.68 -13.55 -30.15
C TYR A 122 26.40 -13.03 -30.80
N TRP A 123 26.38 -12.87 -32.15
CA TRP A 123 25.21 -12.49 -32.88
C TRP A 123 24.06 -13.48 -32.68
N LEU A 124 24.34 -14.77 -32.84
CA LEU A 124 23.34 -15.84 -32.68
C LEU A 124 22.83 -15.94 -31.24
N GLU A 125 23.67 -15.73 -30.24
CA GLU A 125 23.26 -15.65 -28.83
C GLU A 125 22.33 -14.48 -28.56
N GLN A 126 22.64 -13.27 -29.07
CA GLN A 126 21.78 -12.09 -28.89
C GLN A 126 20.40 -12.31 -29.53
N LEU A 127 20.36 -12.86 -30.72
CA LEU A 127 19.12 -13.22 -31.39
C LEU A 127 18.33 -14.28 -30.64
N SER A 128 18.96 -15.34 -30.20
CA SER A 128 18.35 -16.43 -29.41
C SER A 128 17.74 -15.89 -28.09
N ALA A 129 18.50 -15.04 -27.39
CA ALA A 129 18.04 -14.41 -26.16
C ALA A 129 16.84 -13.49 -26.39
N SER A 130 16.76 -12.84 -27.54
CA SER A 130 15.64 -11.94 -27.87
C SER A 130 14.36 -12.69 -28.20
N VAL A 131 14.46 -13.79 -28.96
CA VAL A 131 13.29 -14.62 -29.34
C VAL A 131 12.76 -15.42 -28.15
N SER A 132 13.63 -15.92 -27.28
CA SER A 132 13.22 -16.68 -26.11
C SER A 132 12.59 -15.80 -25.00
N ARG A 133 12.65 -14.47 -25.16
CA ARG A 133 12.09 -13.51 -24.18
C ARG A 133 10.64 -13.81 -23.81
N ASP A 134 9.85 -14.25 -24.80
CA ASP A 134 8.40 -14.48 -24.65
C ASP A 134 8.03 -15.95 -24.41
N ALA A 135 8.98 -16.86 -24.61
CA ALA A 135 8.81 -18.28 -24.34
C ALA A 135 9.05 -18.56 -22.85
N ARG A 136 7.99 -18.70 -22.09
CA ARG A 136 8.02 -18.69 -20.61
C ARG A 136 7.42 -19.93 -19.99
N PRO A 137 7.99 -20.41 -18.87
CA PRO A 137 9.38 -20.36 -18.43
C PRO A 137 10.28 -21.23 -19.30
N LEU A 138 11.60 -20.98 -19.36
CA LEU A 138 12.53 -21.87 -20.08
C LEU A 138 12.39 -23.31 -19.53
N PRO A 139 12.04 -24.29 -20.35
CA PRO A 139 11.81 -25.64 -19.89
C PRO A 139 13.10 -26.24 -19.31
N LYS A 140 12.97 -27.08 -18.30
CA LYS A 140 14.11 -27.82 -17.74
C LYS A 140 14.64 -28.78 -18.81
N ALA A 141 15.91 -28.62 -19.16
CA ALA A 141 16.53 -29.53 -20.09
C ALA A 141 16.71 -30.91 -19.46
N ASP A 142 16.23 -31.95 -20.13
CA ASP A 142 16.49 -33.33 -19.77
C ASP A 142 17.91 -33.71 -20.17
N GLU A 143 18.36 -33.21 -21.33
CA GLU A 143 19.70 -33.45 -21.84
C GLU A 143 20.42 -32.14 -22.15
N VAL A 144 21.70 -32.08 -21.78
CA VAL A 144 22.59 -30.94 -22.01
C VAL A 144 23.54 -31.22 -23.15
N LEU A 145 23.39 -30.44 -24.23
CA LEU A 145 24.18 -30.64 -25.45
C LEU A 145 25.58 -30.00 -25.33
N VAL A 146 26.57 -30.73 -25.79
CA VAL A 146 27.98 -30.28 -25.86
C VAL A 146 28.54 -30.63 -27.23
N GLY A 147 29.27 -29.73 -27.87
CA GLY A 147 29.89 -29.95 -29.16
C GLY A 147 30.82 -31.17 -29.22
N GLY A 148 30.80 -31.89 -30.34
CA GLY A 148 31.62 -33.08 -30.58
C GLY A 148 31.03 -34.40 -30.10
N LYS A 149 29.76 -34.45 -29.70
CA LYS A 149 29.07 -35.66 -29.23
C LYS A 149 27.82 -35.93 -30.04
N GLN A 150 27.45 -37.22 -30.15
CA GLN A 150 26.12 -37.59 -30.59
C GLN A 150 25.27 -37.89 -29.36
N VAL A 151 24.00 -37.44 -29.40
CA VAL A 151 23.03 -37.56 -28.31
C VAL A 151 21.75 -38.19 -28.82
N LEU A 152 21.27 -39.21 -28.13
CA LEU A 152 19.95 -39.79 -28.39
C LEU A 152 18.96 -39.06 -27.47
N LEU A 153 17.99 -38.38 -28.06
CA LEU A 153 16.94 -37.64 -27.35
C LEU A 153 15.61 -38.39 -27.53
N PRO A 154 15.12 -39.05 -26.47
CA PRO A 154 13.86 -39.80 -26.51
C PRO A 154 12.66 -38.85 -26.71
N ARG A 155 11.55 -39.39 -27.17
CA ARG A 155 10.29 -38.65 -27.38
C ARG A 155 9.85 -37.88 -26.15
N GLY A 156 9.42 -36.63 -26.35
CA GLY A 156 8.95 -35.74 -25.31
C GLY A 156 10.04 -35.20 -24.37
N LYS A 157 11.33 -35.43 -24.70
CA LYS A 157 12.45 -34.90 -23.96
C LYS A 157 12.99 -33.62 -24.56
N ILE A 158 13.53 -32.77 -23.72
CA ILE A 158 14.02 -31.44 -24.06
C ILE A 158 15.53 -31.38 -23.96
N ALA A 159 16.17 -30.86 -25.00
CA ALA A 159 17.61 -30.66 -25.04
C ALA A 159 17.96 -29.19 -25.25
N ARG A 160 19.04 -28.76 -24.61
CA ARG A 160 19.52 -27.39 -24.65
C ARG A 160 21.04 -27.32 -24.56
N ALA A 161 21.66 -26.27 -25.13
CA ALA A 161 23.09 -26.07 -24.94
C ALA A 161 23.38 -25.67 -23.50
N ARG A 162 24.51 -26.12 -22.96
CA ARG A 162 24.94 -25.74 -21.61
C ARG A 162 25.37 -24.27 -21.52
N ARG A 163 26.14 -23.84 -22.52
CA ARG A 163 26.69 -22.47 -22.66
C ARG A 163 27.07 -22.26 -24.11
N GLY A 164 27.04 -21.01 -24.54
CA GLY A 164 27.40 -20.62 -25.89
C GLY A 164 26.50 -21.20 -26.95
N ILE A 165 27.03 -21.35 -28.14
CA ILE A 165 26.32 -21.93 -29.27
C ILE A 165 26.82 -23.36 -29.51
N VAL A 166 25.87 -24.29 -29.61
CA VAL A 166 26.10 -25.68 -30.09
C VAL A 166 25.35 -25.86 -31.39
N TRP A 167 26.06 -26.26 -32.43
CA TRP A 167 25.47 -26.56 -33.73
C TRP A 167 24.94 -27.98 -33.73
N ILE A 168 23.67 -28.16 -34.03
CA ILE A 168 22.98 -29.45 -34.04
C ILE A 168 22.60 -29.85 -35.45
N GLN A 169 22.69 -31.14 -35.72
CA GLN A 169 22.13 -31.75 -36.92
C GLN A 169 21.24 -32.92 -36.48
N VAL A 170 19.99 -32.92 -36.90
CA VAL A 170 19.07 -34.03 -36.69
C VAL A 170 19.42 -35.10 -37.72
N LEU A 171 19.98 -36.25 -37.27
CA LEU A 171 20.33 -37.34 -38.14
C LEU A 171 19.15 -38.28 -38.37
N ARG A 172 18.25 -38.39 -37.38
CA ARG A 172 17.05 -39.24 -37.42
C ARG A 172 15.99 -38.66 -36.50
N GLY A 173 14.71 -38.71 -36.93
CA GLY A 173 13.55 -38.27 -36.18
C GLY A 173 13.13 -36.85 -36.50
N GLU A 174 12.18 -36.34 -35.77
CA GLU A 174 11.64 -34.99 -35.87
C GLU A 174 11.70 -34.28 -34.51
N ALA A 175 12.20 -33.05 -34.49
CA ALA A 175 12.28 -32.21 -33.30
C ALA A 175 11.62 -30.85 -33.53
N LEU A 176 10.96 -30.30 -32.52
CA LEU A 176 10.35 -28.98 -32.53
C LEU A 176 11.33 -27.98 -31.96
N TYR A 177 11.58 -26.88 -32.66
CA TYR A 177 12.39 -25.78 -32.16
C TYR A 177 11.55 -24.94 -31.20
N MET A 178 12.05 -24.78 -29.98
CA MET A 178 11.36 -24.11 -28.89
C MET A 178 9.97 -24.68 -28.56
N GLY A 179 9.68 -25.96 -28.91
CA GLY A 179 8.37 -26.57 -28.70
C GLY A 179 7.26 -26.03 -29.59
N MET A 180 7.59 -25.29 -30.64
CA MET A 180 6.61 -24.67 -31.54
C MET A 180 6.21 -25.63 -32.65
N GLU A 181 4.94 -26.05 -32.75
CA GLU A 181 4.40 -26.97 -33.76
C GLU A 181 4.62 -26.50 -35.20
N GLY A 182 4.74 -25.19 -35.44
CA GLY A 182 5.02 -24.61 -36.76
C GLY A 182 6.50 -24.60 -37.16
N VAL A 183 7.42 -25.05 -36.29
CA VAL A 183 8.87 -24.99 -36.53
C VAL A 183 9.49 -26.35 -36.24
N SER A 184 9.29 -27.28 -37.16
CA SER A 184 9.82 -28.63 -37.03
C SER A 184 11.15 -28.80 -37.78
N LEU A 185 12.04 -29.60 -37.21
CA LEU A 185 13.34 -29.97 -37.76
C LEU A 185 13.34 -31.48 -38.03
N SER A 186 13.41 -31.87 -39.30
CA SER A 186 13.42 -33.26 -39.73
C SER A 186 14.81 -33.71 -40.25
N GLY A 187 15.12 -35.03 -40.15
CA GLY A 187 16.47 -35.56 -40.35
C GLY A 187 17.03 -35.58 -41.80
N GLU A 188 16.21 -35.41 -42.85
CA GLU A 188 16.73 -35.51 -44.22
C GLU A 188 17.02 -34.15 -44.87
N GLY A 189 18.31 -33.82 -45.05
CA GLY A 189 18.75 -32.69 -45.88
C GLY A 189 18.84 -31.32 -45.15
N VAL A 190 18.61 -31.25 -43.85
CA VAL A 190 18.69 -30.01 -43.08
C VAL A 190 20.14 -29.68 -42.75
N PRO A 191 20.62 -28.43 -43.01
CA PRO A 191 21.94 -28.00 -42.59
C PRO A 191 22.00 -27.93 -41.04
N ILE A 192 23.20 -27.81 -40.51
CA ILE A 192 23.41 -27.65 -39.07
C ILE A 192 22.72 -26.38 -38.57
N LEU A 193 22.02 -26.46 -37.40
CA LEU A 193 21.31 -25.33 -36.81
C LEU A 193 21.95 -24.96 -35.48
N PRO A 194 22.12 -23.66 -35.16
CA PRO A 194 22.65 -23.24 -33.87
C PRO A 194 21.57 -23.32 -32.75
N LEU A 195 21.98 -23.85 -31.61
CA LEU A 195 21.21 -23.90 -30.39
C LEU A 195 21.98 -23.21 -29.29
N SER A 196 21.36 -22.26 -28.61
CA SER A 196 21.97 -21.52 -27.50
C SER A 196 21.52 -22.06 -26.14
N ALA A 197 22.03 -21.46 -25.08
CA ALA A 197 21.52 -21.70 -23.73
C ALA A 197 20.10 -21.16 -23.51
N ASP A 198 19.62 -20.26 -24.36
CA ASP A 198 18.32 -19.60 -24.28
C ASP A 198 17.26 -20.24 -25.17
N THR A 199 17.66 -21.13 -26.07
CA THR A 199 16.78 -21.89 -26.97
C THR A 199 16.89 -23.38 -26.71
N TRP A 200 15.87 -24.15 -27.07
CA TRP A 200 15.79 -25.59 -26.85
C TRP A 200 15.14 -26.30 -28.03
N ILE A 201 15.31 -27.58 -28.07
CA ILE A 201 14.55 -28.48 -28.94
C ILE A 201 13.77 -29.45 -28.09
N GLU A 202 12.56 -29.75 -28.51
CA GLU A 202 11.70 -30.78 -27.94
C GLU A 202 11.57 -31.93 -28.96
N SER A 203 11.80 -33.13 -28.52
CA SER A 203 11.76 -34.32 -29.35
C SER A 203 10.32 -34.74 -29.63
N TYR A 204 9.88 -34.74 -30.88
CA TYR A 204 8.58 -35.27 -31.30
C TYR A 204 8.59 -36.78 -31.40
N ASP A 205 9.72 -37.34 -31.91
CA ASP A 205 10.03 -38.76 -32.01
C ASP A 205 11.37 -39.04 -31.35
N ASP A 206 11.84 -40.31 -31.32
CA ASP A 206 13.19 -40.63 -30.87
C ASP A 206 14.23 -40.06 -31.83
N ASN A 207 14.92 -39.00 -31.41
CA ASN A 207 15.86 -38.26 -32.23
C ASN A 207 17.30 -38.63 -31.96
N LEU A 208 18.09 -38.78 -33.02
CA LEU A 208 19.55 -38.86 -32.97
C LEU A 208 20.14 -37.53 -33.45
N LEU A 209 20.84 -36.85 -32.53
CA LEU A 209 21.43 -35.53 -32.78
C LEU A 209 22.95 -35.63 -32.88
N ALA A 210 23.56 -35.00 -33.87
CA ALA A 210 25.00 -34.75 -33.92
C ALA A 210 25.25 -33.29 -33.51
N CYS A 211 26.17 -33.10 -32.57
CA CYS A 211 26.50 -31.78 -31.99
C CYS A 211 27.91 -31.36 -32.43
N PHE A 212 28.05 -30.13 -32.91
CA PHE A 212 29.31 -29.55 -33.34
C PHE A 212 29.60 -28.24 -32.62
N SER A 213 30.87 -27.84 -32.53
CA SER A 213 31.28 -26.52 -32.01
C SER A 213 31.54 -25.57 -33.20
N THR A 214 31.37 -24.27 -32.99
CA THR A 214 31.61 -23.23 -34.01
C THR A 214 33.01 -23.34 -34.65
N PRO A 215 34.11 -23.49 -33.87
CA PRO A 215 35.45 -23.59 -34.47
C PRO A 215 35.63 -24.82 -35.41
N ALA A 216 34.88 -25.91 -35.16
CA ALA A 216 34.94 -27.09 -36.00
C ALA A 216 34.09 -27.01 -37.29
N SER A 217 33.16 -26.06 -37.34
CA SER A 217 32.16 -25.99 -38.44
C SER A 217 32.29 -24.76 -39.33
N ILE A 218 32.93 -23.69 -38.86
CA ILE A 218 32.96 -22.36 -39.51
C ILE A 218 33.53 -22.36 -40.93
N THR A 219 34.43 -23.27 -41.25
CA THR A 219 35.06 -23.37 -42.58
C THR A 219 34.18 -24.15 -43.58
N GLN A 220 33.13 -24.83 -43.11
CA GLN A 220 32.25 -25.65 -43.91
C GLN A 220 31.11 -24.78 -44.53
N ALA A 221 30.69 -25.14 -45.75
CA ALA A 221 29.58 -24.46 -46.43
C ALA A 221 28.25 -24.64 -45.66
N THR A 222 28.05 -25.79 -45.01
CA THR A 222 26.87 -26.15 -44.20
C THR A 222 26.70 -25.23 -42.99
N PHE A 223 27.77 -24.69 -42.42
CA PHE A 223 27.73 -23.70 -41.32
C PHE A 223 27.01 -22.41 -41.76
N TRP A 224 27.44 -21.85 -42.88
CA TRP A 224 26.88 -20.59 -43.38
C TRP A 224 25.43 -20.75 -43.93
N MET A 225 25.08 -21.93 -44.43
CA MET A 225 23.69 -22.28 -44.75
C MET A 225 22.87 -22.33 -43.45
N GLY A 226 23.43 -22.92 -42.39
CA GLY A 226 22.79 -22.99 -41.07
C GLY A 226 22.52 -21.63 -40.43
N VAL A 227 23.42 -20.65 -40.61
CA VAL A 227 23.17 -19.28 -40.18
C VAL A 227 21.94 -18.69 -40.88
N GLY A 228 21.82 -18.93 -42.21
CA GLY A 228 20.63 -18.47 -42.96
C GLY A 228 19.34 -19.14 -42.52
N LEU A 229 19.36 -20.45 -42.35
CA LEU A 229 18.20 -21.21 -41.85
C LEU A 229 17.79 -20.78 -40.46
N PHE A 230 18.75 -20.51 -39.59
CA PHE A 230 18.46 -19.99 -38.26
C PHE A 230 17.71 -18.66 -38.30
N HIS A 231 18.07 -17.77 -39.22
CA HIS A 231 17.35 -16.49 -39.37
C HIS A 231 15.90 -16.73 -39.84
N GLU A 232 15.61 -17.69 -40.69
CA GLU A 232 14.27 -18.07 -41.10
C GLU A 232 13.47 -18.65 -39.94
N VAL A 233 14.05 -19.59 -39.21
CA VAL A 233 13.45 -20.19 -37.99
C VAL A 233 13.14 -19.10 -36.95
N LEU A 234 14.07 -18.17 -36.72
CA LEU A 234 13.93 -17.09 -35.76
C LEU A 234 12.78 -16.15 -36.14
N CYS A 235 12.64 -15.79 -37.40
CA CYS A 235 11.53 -14.97 -37.87
C CYS A 235 10.18 -15.67 -37.69
N GLN A 236 10.11 -16.98 -37.91
CA GLN A 236 8.90 -17.78 -37.65
C GLN A 236 8.55 -17.78 -36.14
N CYS A 237 9.54 -18.00 -35.28
CA CYS A 237 9.35 -17.96 -33.84
C CYS A 237 8.85 -16.59 -33.37
N GLU A 238 9.45 -15.50 -33.85
CA GLU A 238 9.02 -14.13 -33.47
C GLU A 238 7.60 -13.82 -33.96
N PHE A 239 7.21 -14.32 -35.15
CA PHE A 239 5.85 -14.20 -35.65
C PHE A 239 4.83 -14.91 -34.76
N ILE A 240 5.14 -16.16 -34.35
CA ILE A 240 4.28 -16.93 -33.44
C ILE A 240 4.16 -16.24 -32.10
N ASN A 241 5.29 -15.77 -31.54
CA ASN A 241 5.31 -15.03 -30.29
C ASN A 241 4.45 -13.75 -30.33
N LYS A 242 4.53 -13.00 -31.45
CA LYS A 242 3.69 -11.81 -31.62
C LYS A 242 2.20 -12.13 -31.70
N LYS A 243 1.84 -13.23 -32.41
CA LYS A 243 0.44 -13.70 -32.43
C LYS A 243 -0.05 -14.07 -31.02
N LEU A 244 0.76 -14.77 -30.25
CA LEU A 244 0.42 -15.13 -28.88
C LEU A 244 0.25 -13.88 -27.99
N ARG A 245 1.13 -12.89 -28.12
CA ARG A 245 0.98 -11.60 -27.43
C ARG A 245 -0.32 -10.89 -27.78
N ILE A 246 -0.69 -10.83 -29.04
CA ILE A 246 -1.96 -10.21 -29.48
C ILE A 246 -3.16 -10.92 -28.84
N VAL A 247 -3.13 -12.26 -28.75
CA VAL A 247 -4.19 -13.03 -28.10
C VAL A 247 -4.23 -12.75 -26.60
N ASP A 248 -3.08 -12.68 -25.92
CA ASP A 248 -2.99 -12.36 -24.51
C ASP A 248 -3.44 -10.92 -24.23
N ASP A 249 -3.03 -9.96 -25.05
CA ASP A 249 -3.46 -8.56 -24.93
C ASP A 249 -4.97 -8.42 -25.19
N PHE A 250 -5.51 -9.18 -26.13
CA PHE A 250 -6.95 -9.23 -26.39
C PHE A 250 -7.71 -9.83 -25.20
N ASN A 251 -7.21 -10.88 -24.59
CA ASN A 251 -7.78 -11.45 -23.37
C ASN A 251 -7.70 -10.50 -22.19
N ARG A 252 -6.58 -9.77 -22.03
CA ARG A 252 -6.42 -8.69 -21.04
C ARG A 252 -7.38 -7.53 -21.30
N LEU A 253 -7.54 -7.10 -22.55
CA LEU A 253 -8.50 -6.07 -22.94
C LEU A 253 -9.94 -6.51 -22.68
N ARG A 254 -10.30 -7.76 -22.97
CA ARG A 254 -11.61 -8.32 -22.62
C ARG A 254 -11.87 -8.33 -21.12
N ALA A 255 -10.89 -8.73 -20.33
CA ALA A 255 -11.00 -8.68 -18.87
C ALA A 255 -11.16 -7.22 -18.35
N ARG A 256 -10.43 -6.28 -18.95
CA ARG A 256 -10.55 -4.84 -18.71
C ARG A 256 -11.91 -4.29 -19.15
N GLU A 257 -12.38 -4.68 -20.32
CA GLU A 257 -13.67 -4.25 -20.84
C GLU A 257 -14.82 -4.81 -20.03
N ALA A 258 -14.76 -6.05 -19.57
CA ALA A 258 -15.71 -6.64 -18.64
C ALA A 258 -15.76 -5.88 -17.32
N SER A 259 -14.59 -5.50 -16.76
CA SER A 259 -14.49 -4.65 -15.56
C SER A 259 -14.99 -3.22 -15.84
N GLY A 260 -14.67 -2.65 -17.00
CA GLY A 260 -15.12 -1.32 -17.42
C GLY A 260 -16.63 -1.25 -17.70
N LEU A 261 -17.22 -2.28 -18.31
CA LEU A 261 -18.66 -2.42 -18.51
C LEU A 261 -19.38 -2.55 -17.17
N GLN A 262 -18.84 -3.30 -16.23
CA GLN A 262 -19.37 -3.43 -14.89
C GLN A 262 -19.34 -2.08 -14.14
N SER A 263 -18.27 -1.31 -14.26
CA SER A 263 -18.15 0.04 -13.69
C SER A 263 -19.10 1.04 -14.37
N ARG A 264 -19.25 0.98 -15.69
CA ARG A 264 -20.17 1.82 -16.47
C ARG A 264 -21.63 1.50 -16.18
N ASP A 265 -21.98 0.23 -16.07
CA ASP A 265 -23.31 -0.22 -15.68
C ASP A 265 -23.65 0.20 -14.25
N THR A 266 -22.69 0.16 -13.35
CA THR A 266 -22.85 0.66 -11.99
C THR A 266 -23.07 2.18 -11.96
N ALA A 267 -22.29 2.95 -12.73
CA ALA A 267 -22.47 4.39 -12.86
C ALA A 267 -23.81 4.78 -13.52
N LEU A 268 -24.24 4.07 -14.57
CA LEU A 268 -25.54 4.28 -15.21
C LEU A 268 -26.69 3.95 -14.27
N ARG A 269 -26.56 2.93 -13.42
CA ARG A 269 -27.55 2.57 -12.40
C ARG A 269 -27.61 3.60 -11.27
N GLU A 270 -26.48 4.15 -10.86
CA GLU A 270 -26.42 5.26 -9.90
C GLU A 270 -27.12 6.51 -10.45
N ILE A 271 -26.89 6.85 -11.70
CA ILE A 271 -27.61 7.96 -12.38
C ILE A 271 -29.12 7.66 -12.49
N ALA A 272 -29.49 6.44 -12.85
CA ALA A 272 -30.89 6.03 -12.92
C ALA A 272 -31.58 6.02 -11.55
N ALA A 273 -30.84 5.64 -10.48
CA ALA A 273 -31.34 5.66 -9.11
C ALA A 273 -31.57 7.09 -8.57
N VAL A 274 -30.76 8.04 -9.03
CA VAL A 274 -30.94 9.47 -8.71
C VAL A 274 -32.15 10.07 -9.45
N LEU A 275 -32.39 9.63 -10.68
CA LEU A 275 -33.49 10.12 -11.52
C LEU A 275 -34.86 9.50 -11.18
N ALA A 276 -34.92 8.36 -10.46
CA ALA A 276 -36.13 7.68 -10.06
C ALA A 276 -36.22 7.42 -8.54
N PRO A 277 -36.40 8.40 -7.70
CA PRO A 277 -36.49 8.22 -6.27
C PRO A 277 -37.80 7.52 -5.88
N GLY A 278 -37.74 6.31 -5.39
CA GLY A 278 -38.79 5.81 -4.50
C GLY A 278 -39.41 4.43 -4.78
N LYS A 279 -39.39 3.87 -5.96
CA LYS A 279 -40.06 2.57 -6.22
C LYS A 279 -39.20 1.45 -6.85
N ASN A 280 -38.06 1.74 -7.38
CA ASN A 280 -37.25 0.76 -8.13
C ASN A 280 -35.97 0.23 -7.45
N LYS A 281 -35.70 0.61 -6.18
CA LYS A 281 -34.56 0.02 -5.43
C LYS A 281 -34.69 -1.51 -5.28
N ARG A 282 -35.93 -2.03 -5.19
CA ARG A 282 -36.19 -3.47 -5.15
C ARG A 282 -35.81 -4.21 -6.44
N ALA A 283 -36.05 -3.61 -7.60
CA ALA A 283 -35.77 -4.22 -8.89
C ALA A 283 -34.28 -4.20 -9.22
N ALA A 284 -33.54 -3.14 -8.84
CA ALA A 284 -32.11 -3.02 -9.08
C ALA A 284 -31.26 -4.02 -8.26
N LEU A 285 -31.69 -4.38 -7.07
CA LEU A 285 -31.04 -5.42 -6.25
C LEU A 285 -31.22 -6.84 -6.80
N LEU A 286 -32.38 -7.10 -7.42
CA LEU A 286 -32.70 -8.43 -7.99
C LEU A 286 -32.17 -8.64 -9.40
N LEU A 287 -31.93 -7.56 -10.17
CA LEU A 287 -31.47 -7.62 -11.58
C LEU A 287 -29.97 -7.93 -11.74
N ASP A 288 -29.21 -7.98 -10.65
CA ASP A 288 -27.75 -8.15 -10.68
C ASP A 288 -27.30 -9.62 -10.85
N GLY A 289 -28.21 -10.56 -11.12
CA GLY A 289 -27.86 -11.94 -11.56
C GLY A 289 -26.96 -12.76 -10.63
N SER A 290 -26.54 -12.19 -9.47
CA SER A 290 -25.71 -12.90 -8.51
C SER A 290 -26.59 -13.78 -7.62
N ALA A 291 -26.67 -15.05 -7.97
CA ALA A 291 -27.34 -16.10 -7.19
C ALA A 291 -26.67 -16.36 -5.81
N ASN A 292 -25.73 -15.53 -5.38
CA ASN A 292 -25.02 -15.72 -4.12
C ASN A 292 -25.63 -14.87 -3.00
N PRO A 293 -26.29 -15.49 -2.00
CA PRO A 293 -26.95 -14.78 -0.90
C PRO A 293 -25.98 -13.89 -0.08
N LEU A 294 -24.69 -14.28 0.02
CA LEU A 294 -23.67 -13.50 0.74
C LEU A 294 -23.39 -12.16 0.04
N VAL A 295 -23.32 -12.16 -1.28
CA VAL A 295 -23.14 -10.96 -2.09
C VAL A 295 -24.29 -9.99 -1.89
N ALA A 296 -25.52 -10.49 -1.92
CA ALA A 296 -26.72 -9.70 -1.71
C ALA A 296 -26.80 -9.13 -0.28
N ALA A 297 -26.47 -9.94 0.73
CA ALA A 297 -26.42 -9.48 2.13
C ALA A 297 -25.36 -8.39 2.34
N CYS A 298 -24.13 -8.59 1.80
CA CYS A 298 -23.07 -7.59 1.86
C CYS A 298 -23.49 -6.28 1.19
N LYS A 299 -24.17 -6.33 0.05
CA LYS A 299 -24.66 -5.15 -0.66
C LYS A 299 -25.69 -4.38 0.16
N ILE A 300 -26.64 -5.07 0.79
CA ILE A 300 -27.67 -4.47 1.63
C ILE A 300 -27.04 -3.75 2.85
N VAL A 301 -26.10 -4.43 3.54
CA VAL A 301 -25.43 -3.85 4.70
C VAL A 301 -24.55 -2.67 4.29
N SER A 302 -23.82 -2.80 3.19
CA SER A 302 -22.90 -1.74 2.71
C SER A 302 -23.64 -0.49 2.25
N GLU A 303 -24.79 -0.63 1.58
CA GLU A 303 -25.65 0.52 1.25
C GLU A 303 -26.12 1.26 2.50
N ALA A 304 -26.49 0.52 3.55
CA ALA A 304 -26.91 1.12 4.81
C ALA A 304 -25.77 1.87 5.51
N VAL A 305 -24.53 1.40 5.37
CA VAL A 305 -23.32 2.05 5.94
C VAL A 305 -22.74 3.12 4.99
N GLY A 306 -23.13 3.09 3.70
CA GLY A 306 -22.64 4.01 2.68
C GLY A 306 -21.28 3.63 2.11
N ILE A 307 -21.02 2.33 1.98
CA ILE A 307 -19.82 1.73 1.36
C ILE A 307 -20.20 1.24 -0.04
N GLN A 308 -19.36 1.54 -1.04
CA GLN A 308 -19.50 0.96 -2.37
C GLN A 308 -18.84 -0.42 -2.41
N ILE A 309 -19.59 -1.45 -2.80
CA ILE A 309 -19.06 -2.81 -2.92
C ILE A 309 -18.56 -3.08 -4.34
N ARG A 310 -17.37 -3.69 -4.41
CA ARG A 310 -16.80 -4.27 -5.62
C ARG A 310 -16.60 -5.76 -5.41
N PHE A 311 -16.91 -6.55 -6.42
CA PHE A 311 -16.79 -8.00 -6.34
C PHE A 311 -15.55 -8.45 -7.12
N PRO A 312 -14.71 -9.31 -6.53
CA PRO A 312 -13.61 -9.92 -7.27
C PRO A 312 -14.17 -10.87 -8.33
N PRO A 313 -13.54 -10.96 -9.52
CA PRO A 313 -14.02 -11.81 -10.62
C PRO A 313 -14.08 -13.30 -10.23
N ASP A 314 -13.17 -13.76 -9.37
CA ASP A 314 -13.02 -15.18 -9.01
C ASP A 314 -13.66 -15.53 -7.65
N LEU A 315 -14.71 -14.84 -7.24
CA LEU A 315 -15.38 -15.02 -5.93
C LEU A 315 -15.81 -16.48 -5.67
N HIS A 316 -16.06 -17.27 -6.73
CA HIS A 316 -16.49 -18.66 -6.61
C HIS A 316 -15.35 -19.59 -6.16
N GLN A 317 -14.13 -19.25 -6.43
CA GLN A 317 -12.93 -20.08 -6.14
C GLN A 317 -12.31 -19.76 -4.76
N VAL A 318 -12.70 -18.65 -4.13
CA VAL A 318 -12.12 -18.20 -2.86
C VAL A 318 -12.87 -18.82 -1.68
N SER A 319 -12.12 -19.40 -0.73
CA SER A 319 -12.69 -20.03 0.50
C SER A 319 -13.32 -19.01 1.43
N ASP A 320 -12.69 -17.85 1.67
CA ASP A 320 -13.21 -16.74 2.47
C ASP A 320 -13.73 -15.61 1.57
N LYS A 321 -14.96 -15.78 1.11
CA LYS A 321 -15.64 -14.85 0.22
C LYS A 321 -15.83 -13.46 0.84
N LEU A 322 -16.05 -13.38 2.16
CA LEU A 322 -16.23 -12.10 2.84
C LEU A 322 -14.95 -11.27 2.86
N SER A 323 -13.83 -11.88 3.21
CA SER A 323 -12.52 -11.21 3.15
C SER A 323 -12.16 -10.78 1.74
N ALA A 324 -12.50 -11.58 0.73
CA ALA A 324 -12.27 -11.23 -0.66
C ALA A 324 -13.12 -10.01 -1.09
N ILE A 325 -14.41 -9.97 -0.73
CA ILE A 325 -15.29 -8.81 -0.98
C ILE A 325 -14.78 -7.56 -0.25
N ALA A 326 -14.41 -7.69 1.03
CA ALA A 326 -13.89 -6.58 1.81
C ALA A 326 -12.60 -6.00 1.23
N LYS A 327 -11.72 -6.88 0.74
CA LYS A 327 -10.46 -6.52 0.10
C LYS A 327 -10.67 -5.80 -1.23
N ALA A 328 -11.55 -6.33 -2.10
CA ALA A 328 -11.90 -5.72 -3.37
C ALA A 328 -12.62 -4.37 -3.20
N SER A 329 -13.47 -4.26 -2.18
CA SER A 329 -14.26 -3.07 -1.85
C SER A 329 -13.52 -2.10 -0.92
N ARG A 330 -12.31 -2.45 -0.46
CA ARG A 330 -11.44 -1.63 0.39
C ARG A 330 -12.08 -1.18 1.70
N PHE A 331 -12.93 -2.00 2.30
CA PHE A 331 -13.44 -1.76 3.64
C PHE A 331 -12.86 -2.76 4.65
N ARG A 332 -12.87 -2.37 5.92
CA ARG A 332 -12.49 -3.26 7.02
C ARG A 332 -13.76 -3.77 7.70
N PHE A 333 -13.65 -4.93 8.31
CA PHE A 333 -14.72 -5.49 9.10
C PHE A 333 -14.21 -6.11 10.39
N ARG A 334 -15.10 -6.26 11.37
CA ARG A 334 -14.83 -6.99 12.60
C ARG A 334 -15.96 -7.95 12.91
N THR A 335 -15.62 -9.02 13.57
CA THR A 335 -16.60 -9.94 14.16
C THR A 335 -17.06 -9.40 15.49
N VAL A 336 -18.38 -9.35 15.70
CA VAL A 336 -19.03 -8.92 16.93
C VAL A 336 -19.84 -10.06 17.51
N ALA A 337 -19.83 -10.24 18.84
CA ALA A 337 -20.62 -11.26 19.50
C ALA A 337 -22.03 -10.73 19.79
N LEU A 338 -23.04 -11.45 19.37
CA LEU A 338 -24.43 -11.17 19.66
C LEU A 338 -24.78 -11.76 21.03
N ARG A 339 -24.69 -10.98 22.11
CA ARG A 339 -24.94 -11.43 23.48
C ARG A 339 -26.07 -10.65 24.13
N GLY A 340 -26.88 -11.33 24.95
CA GLY A 340 -28.01 -10.72 25.68
C GLY A 340 -29.02 -10.10 24.71
N GLU A 341 -29.65 -9.03 25.10
CA GLU A 341 -30.66 -8.31 24.30
C GLU A 341 -29.98 -7.29 23.37
N TRP A 342 -29.03 -7.76 22.56
CA TRP A 342 -28.21 -6.93 21.67
C TRP A 342 -29.05 -6.09 20.69
N TRP A 343 -30.28 -6.52 20.35
CA TRP A 343 -31.18 -5.81 19.44
C TRP A 343 -31.83 -4.57 20.08
N GLU A 344 -31.72 -4.37 21.38
CA GLU A 344 -32.19 -3.18 22.10
C GLU A 344 -31.08 -2.13 22.25
N VAL A 345 -29.82 -2.46 21.86
CA VAL A 345 -28.67 -1.59 21.94
C VAL A 345 -28.40 -0.96 20.58
N ASP A 346 -28.06 0.33 20.56
CA ASP A 346 -27.76 1.07 19.33
C ASP A 346 -26.44 0.60 18.69
N HIS A 347 -26.51 -0.23 17.67
CA HIS A 347 -25.37 -0.72 16.88
C HIS A 347 -25.47 -0.28 15.42
N GLU A 348 -24.35 -0.37 14.70
CA GLU A 348 -24.31 -0.24 13.25
C GLU A 348 -25.03 -1.41 12.57
N PRO A 349 -25.40 -1.28 11.27
CA PRO A 349 -25.87 -2.41 10.48
C PRO A 349 -24.90 -3.58 10.52
N LEU A 350 -25.42 -4.82 10.62
CA LEU A 350 -24.61 -6.02 10.77
C LEU A 350 -24.89 -7.02 9.65
N LEU A 351 -23.89 -7.74 9.25
CA LEU A 351 -24.02 -8.96 8.47
C LEU A 351 -24.03 -10.14 9.46
N ALA A 352 -25.18 -10.80 9.61
CA ALA A 352 -25.34 -11.97 10.46
C ALA A 352 -25.46 -13.25 9.64
N PHE A 353 -25.38 -14.38 10.32
CA PHE A 353 -25.56 -15.69 9.73
C PHE A 353 -26.61 -16.46 10.53
N ARG A 354 -27.41 -17.29 9.87
CA ARG A 354 -28.36 -18.17 10.56
C ARG A 354 -27.63 -19.32 11.25
N GLU A 355 -28.07 -19.67 12.43
CA GLU A 355 -27.53 -20.83 13.16
C GLU A 355 -27.92 -22.12 12.42
N GLY A 356 -26.95 -23.02 12.21
CA GLY A 356 -27.11 -24.29 11.48
C GLY A 356 -26.90 -24.18 9.97
N THR A 357 -27.72 -23.41 9.25
CA THR A 357 -27.60 -23.27 7.78
C THR A 357 -26.45 -22.38 7.32
N ARG A 358 -25.94 -21.49 8.19
CA ARG A 358 -24.96 -20.44 7.87
C ARG A 358 -25.36 -19.52 6.71
N GLU A 359 -26.67 -19.45 6.43
CA GLU A 359 -27.17 -18.49 5.44
C GLU A 359 -26.96 -17.05 5.92
N PRO A 360 -26.46 -16.16 5.05
CA PRO A 360 -26.24 -14.76 5.41
C PRO A 360 -27.57 -14.00 5.49
N ALA A 361 -27.68 -13.10 6.45
CA ALA A 361 -28.81 -12.20 6.63
C ALA A 361 -28.29 -10.79 6.94
N ALA A 362 -28.93 -9.75 6.42
CA ALA A 362 -28.62 -8.38 6.73
C ALA A 362 -29.47 -7.89 7.90
N ILE A 363 -28.84 -7.32 8.91
CA ILE A 363 -29.50 -6.68 10.04
C ILE A 363 -29.39 -5.17 9.86
N LEU A 364 -30.51 -4.53 9.60
CA LEU A 364 -30.59 -3.09 9.39
C LEU A 364 -31.28 -2.41 10.57
N LYS A 365 -30.91 -1.16 10.79
CA LYS A 365 -31.50 -0.32 11.82
C LYS A 365 -32.86 0.22 11.34
N ALA A 366 -33.94 -0.09 12.04
CA ALA A 366 -35.27 0.45 11.79
C ALA A 366 -35.56 1.68 12.67
N GLY A 367 -34.94 1.75 13.84
CA GLY A 367 -35.09 2.86 14.78
C GLY A 367 -33.93 2.93 15.79
N PRO A 368 -34.00 3.80 16.79
CA PRO A 368 -32.90 3.97 17.77
C PRO A 368 -32.59 2.69 18.58
N GLN A 369 -33.58 1.84 18.79
CA GLN A 369 -33.49 0.59 19.57
C GLN A 369 -34.30 -0.54 18.88
N SER A 370 -34.35 -0.52 17.56
CA SER A 370 -35.05 -1.56 16.80
C SER A 370 -34.33 -1.90 15.54
N TYR A 371 -34.26 -3.17 15.26
CA TYR A 371 -33.60 -3.74 14.09
C TYR A 371 -34.57 -4.56 13.26
N GLU A 372 -34.31 -4.59 11.97
CA GLU A 372 -34.96 -5.47 11.03
C GLU A 372 -33.98 -6.43 10.42
N LEU A 373 -34.31 -7.71 10.41
CA LEU A 373 -33.61 -8.71 9.63
C LEU A 373 -34.14 -8.65 8.21
N VAL A 374 -33.26 -8.47 7.25
CA VAL A 374 -33.57 -8.47 5.81
C VAL A 374 -33.04 -9.73 5.19
N GLU A 375 -33.91 -10.54 4.62
CA GLU A 375 -33.52 -11.72 3.86
C GLU A 375 -32.92 -11.29 2.52
N PRO A 376 -31.68 -11.69 2.19
CA PRO A 376 -30.98 -11.14 1.03
C PRO A 376 -31.63 -11.44 -0.31
N VAL A 377 -32.26 -12.61 -0.46
CA VAL A 377 -32.86 -13.06 -1.71
C VAL A 377 -34.26 -12.52 -1.90
N THR A 378 -35.10 -12.60 -0.86
CA THR A 378 -36.51 -12.21 -0.93
C THR A 378 -36.77 -10.75 -0.59
N LEU A 379 -35.79 -10.08 0.04
CA LEU A 379 -35.87 -8.71 0.57
C LEU A 379 -37.03 -8.54 1.62
N VAL A 380 -37.49 -9.64 2.18
CA VAL A 380 -38.48 -9.61 3.26
C VAL A 380 -37.81 -9.04 4.50
N ARG A 381 -38.49 -8.10 5.15
CA ARG A 381 -38.06 -7.46 6.39
C ARG A 381 -38.85 -8.00 7.56
N VAL A 382 -38.17 -8.52 8.55
CA VAL A 382 -38.77 -9.05 9.78
C VAL A 382 -38.17 -8.29 10.96
N PRO A 383 -39.00 -7.73 11.87
CA PRO A 383 -38.45 -7.06 13.05
C PRO A 383 -37.72 -8.07 13.94
N VAL A 384 -36.55 -7.69 14.44
CA VAL A 384 -35.72 -8.54 15.30
C VAL A 384 -36.37 -8.54 16.70
N ASN A 385 -36.82 -9.70 17.11
CA ASN A 385 -37.35 -10.00 18.43
C ASN A 385 -36.59 -11.19 19.05
N PRO A 386 -36.79 -11.58 20.31
CA PRO A 386 -36.08 -12.69 20.93
C PRO A 386 -36.13 -13.99 20.13
N SER A 387 -37.24 -14.29 19.47
CA SER A 387 -37.40 -15.51 18.65
C SER A 387 -36.56 -15.46 17.36
N VAL A 388 -36.51 -14.30 16.69
CA VAL A 388 -35.64 -14.10 15.51
C VAL A 388 -34.17 -14.07 15.90
N ALA A 389 -33.83 -13.40 17.01
CA ALA A 389 -32.46 -13.34 17.51
C ALA A 389 -31.91 -14.74 17.85
N ALA A 390 -32.74 -15.64 18.39
CA ALA A 390 -32.36 -17.03 18.68
C ALA A 390 -32.05 -17.87 17.42
N THR A 391 -32.46 -17.43 16.23
CA THR A 391 -32.15 -18.12 14.95
C THR A 391 -30.81 -17.71 14.35
N LEU A 392 -30.14 -16.73 14.93
CA LEU A 392 -28.87 -16.20 14.42
C LEU A 392 -27.67 -16.82 15.12
N ALA A 393 -26.61 -17.01 14.38
CA ALA A 393 -25.32 -17.42 14.93
C ALA A 393 -24.82 -16.40 15.98
N PRO A 394 -24.06 -16.84 16.99
CA PRO A 394 -23.61 -15.99 18.09
C PRO A 394 -22.62 -14.90 17.67
N PHE A 395 -22.20 -14.90 16.41
CA PHE A 395 -21.29 -13.91 15.85
C PHE A 395 -21.86 -13.31 14.57
N ALA A 396 -21.78 -11.99 14.47
CA ALA A 396 -22.10 -11.19 13.28
C ALA A 396 -20.88 -10.38 12.87
N VAL A 397 -20.97 -9.70 11.72
CA VAL A 397 -19.90 -8.89 11.16
C VAL A 397 -20.36 -7.44 10.99
N SER A 398 -19.58 -6.50 11.49
CA SER A 398 -19.77 -5.05 11.33
C SER A 398 -18.75 -4.48 10.36
N PHE A 399 -19.18 -3.57 9.47
CA PHE A 399 -18.33 -2.95 8.44
C PHE A 399 -17.87 -1.57 8.88
N TYR A 400 -16.61 -1.25 8.59
CA TYR A 400 -16.02 0.06 8.82
C TYR A 400 -15.95 0.87 7.53
N THR A 401 -16.48 2.09 7.54
CA THR A 401 -16.39 3.00 6.40
C THR A 401 -14.95 3.53 6.29
N PRO A 402 -14.27 3.36 5.14
CA PRO A 402 -12.94 3.92 4.94
C PRO A 402 -12.99 5.44 4.77
N LEU A 403 -11.88 6.12 5.10
CA LEU A 403 -11.72 7.53 4.76
C LEU A 403 -11.54 7.69 3.25
N PRO A 404 -12.05 8.78 2.64
CA PRO A 404 -11.84 9.06 1.21
C PRO A 404 -10.35 9.12 0.84
N GLU A 405 -9.97 8.60 -0.33
CA GLU A 405 -8.58 8.47 -0.77
C GLU A 405 -7.89 9.80 -1.14
N LYS A 406 -8.65 10.88 -1.24
CA LYS A 406 -8.14 12.23 -1.51
C LYS A 406 -7.37 12.82 -0.31
N LYS A 407 -6.64 13.90 -0.55
CA LYS A 407 -6.10 14.73 0.53
C LYS A 407 -7.25 15.31 1.35
N LEU A 408 -7.26 15.04 2.65
CA LEU A 408 -8.35 15.44 3.54
C LEU A 408 -7.95 16.63 4.39
N GLY A 409 -8.89 17.57 4.55
CA GLY A 409 -8.78 18.68 5.48
C GLY A 409 -9.49 18.41 6.82
N ALA A 410 -9.35 19.32 7.79
CA ALA A 410 -10.05 19.24 9.07
C ALA A 410 -11.57 19.20 8.91
N ARG A 411 -12.10 19.97 7.96
CA ARG A 411 -13.54 20.01 7.67
C ARG A 411 -14.07 18.67 7.14
N ASP A 412 -13.27 17.98 6.30
CA ASP A 412 -13.65 16.69 5.75
C ASP A 412 -13.69 15.63 6.86
N LEU A 413 -12.73 15.66 7.80
CA LEU A 413 -12.68 14.75 8.94
C LEU A 413 -13.89 14.96 9.88
N ILE A 414 -14.23 16.21 10.18
CA ILE A 414 -15.41 16.54 10.99
C ILE A 414 -16.68 16.10 10.27
N LYS A 415 -16.82 16.40 8.99
CA LYS A 415 -17.97 15.98 8.17
C LYS A 415 -18.12 14.46 8.13
N PHE A 416 -17.01 13.74 8.03
CA PHE A 416 -16.98 12.27 8.07
C PHE A 416 -17.44 11.75 9.43
N GLY A 417 -16.92 12.27 10.54
CA GLY A 417 -17.31 11.86 11.90
C GLY A 417 -18.74 12.23 12.28
N MET A 418 -19.29 13.30 11.67
CA MET A 418 -20.67 13.74 11.93
C MET A 418 -21.71 13.11 10.98
N LYS A 419 -21.28 12.28 10.04
CA LYS A 419 -22.19 11.51 9.20
C LYS A 419 -23.08 10.64 10.11
N ASP A 420 -24.37 10.63 9.86
CA ASP A 420 -25.39 9.89 10.63
C ASP A 420 -25.60 10.34 12.09
N CYS A 421 -25.05 11.50 12.50
CA CYS A 421 -25.20 12.08 13.82
C CYS A 421 -26.27 13.19 13.90
N HIS A 422 -26.95 13.50 12.78
CA HIS A 422 -27.89 14.64 12.69
C HIS A 422 -29.10 14.50 13.63
N SER A 423 -29.58 13.29 13.91
CA SER A 423 -30.69 13.05 14.83
C SER A 423 -30.28 13.36 16.27
N ASP A 424 -29.12 12.90 16.70
CA ASP A 424 -28.62 13.12 18.04
C ASP A 424 -28.31 14.60 18.26
N LEU A 425 -27.74 15.28 17.25
CA LEU A 425 -27.49 16.72 17.31
C LEU A 425 -28.78 17.54 17.45
N ARG A 426 -29.85 17.16 16.73
CA ARG A 426 -31.17 17.83 16.89
C ARG A 426 -31.71 17.66 18.29
N VAL A 427 -31.63 16.47 18.88
CA VAL A 427 -32.04 16.21 20.26
C VAL A 427 -31.22 17.05 21.24
N ILE A 428 -29.90 17.14 21.08
CA ILE A 428 -29.03 17.95 21.94
C ILE A 428 -29.41 19.42 21.89
N ILE A 429 -29.66 19.98 20.70
CA ILE A 429 -30.05 21.38 20.51
C ILE A 429 -31.43 21.62 21.12
N PHE A 430 -32.40 20.76 20.85
CA PHE A 430 -33.76 20.91 21.33
C PHE A 430 -33.84 20.81 22.86
N MET A 431 -33.16 19.85 23.48
CA MET A 431 -33.10 19.73 24.94
C MET A 431 -32.31 20.91 25.55
N GLY A 432 -31.29 21.41 24.85
CA GLY A 432 -30.56 22.60 25.28
C GLY A 432 -31.45 23.87 25.31
N ILE A 433 -32.32 24.05 24.32
CA ILE A 433 -33.30 25.15 24.29
C ILE A 433 -34.29 25.03 25.46
N LEU A 434 -34.86 23.80 25.65
CA LEU A 434 -35.79 23.54 26.75
C LEU A 434 -35.16 23.79 28.13
N THR A 435 -33.94 23.31 28.32
CA THR A 435 -33.17 23.59 29.59
C THR A 435 -32.88 25.05 29.76
N GLY A 436 -32.54 25.80 28.69
CA GLY A 436 -32.31 27.25 28.73
C GLY A 436 -33.59 28.02 29.12
N LEU A 437 -34.75 27.66 28.55
CA LEU A 437 -36.03 28.23 28.91
C LEU A 437 -36.40 27.94 30.38
N LEU A 438 -36.25 26.66 30.78
CA LEU A 438 -36.56 26.26 32.13
C LEU A 438 -35.64 26.89 33.18
N GLY A 439 -34.40 27.20 32.81
CA GLY A 439 -33.44 27.92 33.64
C GLY A 439 -33.85 29.35 34.02
N MET A 440 -34.85 29.96 33.33
CA MET A 440 -35.43 31.25 33.68
C MET A 440 -36.53 31.17 34.76
N VAL A 441 -37.13 29.97 34.92
CA VAL A 441 -38.23 29.77 35.85
C VAL A 441 -37.81 29.99 37.30
N THR A 442 -36.71 29.46 37.71
CA THR A 442 -36.19 29.61 39.08
C THR A 442 -35.92 31.04 39.47
N PRO A 443 -35.15 31.87 38.68
CA PRO A 443 -34.98 33.29 38.98
C PRO A 443 -36.32 34.05 39.00
N TYR A 444 -37.18 33.79 38.02
CA TYR A 444 -38.47 34.47 37.95
C TYR A 444 -39.34 34.19 39.17
N PHE A 445 -39.49 32.95 39.59
CA PHE A 445 -40.24 32.53 40.77
C PHE A 445 -39.59 33.08 42.05
N SER A 446 -38.25 33.05 42.13
CA SER A 446 -37.57 33.68 43.28
C SER A 446 -37.93 35.18 43.41
N GLY A 447 -37.98 35.92 42.28
CA GLY A 447 -38.44 37.29 42.26
C GLY A 447 -39.84 37.52 42.79
N GLN A 448 -40.79 36.68 42.30
CA GLN A 448 -42.21 36.75 42.77
C GLN A 448 -42.35 36.38 44.26
N ILE A 449 -41.57 35.42 44.74
CA ILE A 449 -41.59 35.09 46.18
C ILE A 449 -41.19 36.29 47.04
N PHE A 450 -40.14 37.04 46.65
CA PHE A 450 -39.69 38.19 47.40
C PHE A 450 -40.61 39.42 47.24
N ASP A 451 -41.22 39.62 46.06
CA ASP A 451 -42.07 40.79 45.83
C ASP A 451 -43.53 40.63 46.36
N SER A 452 -44.08 39.39 46.32
CA SER A 452 -45.50 39.25 46.66
C SER A 452 -45.77 38.29 47.85
N ILE A 453 -45.08 37.10 47.86
CA ILE A 453 -45.43 36.00 48.78
C ILE A 453 -44.89 36.21 50.18
N VAL A 454 -43.63 36.72 50.31
CA VAL A 454 -43.03 36.98 51.59
C VAL A 454 -43.72 38.18 52.32
N PRO A 455 -44.02 39.30 51.63
CA PRO A 455 -44.73 40.39 52.26
C PRO A 455 -46.18 40.03 52.63
N SER A 456 -46.89 39.20 51.90
CA SER A 456 -48.23 38.74 52.21
C SER A 456 -48.32 37.62 53.25
N ALA A 457 -47.15 36.97 53.56
CA ALA A 457 -47.06 35.84 54.49
C ALA A 457 -47.99 34.66 54.14
N ASP A 458 -48.33 34.50 52.86
CA ASP A 458 -49.25 33.47 52.36
C ASP A 458 -48.49 32.11 52.22
N ARG A 459 -48.68 31.25 53.18
CA ARG A 459 -48.09 29.91 53.23
C ARG A 459 -48.57 28.95 52.09
N SER A 460 -49.83 29.18 51.63
CA SER A 460 -50.40 28.28 50.60
C SER A 460 -49.75 28.57 49.25
N GLN A 461 -49.57 29.80 48.87
CA GLN A 461 -48.85 30.24 47.69
C GLN A 461 -47.37 29.82 47.73
N LEU A 462 -46.69 29.97 48.89
CA LEU A 462 -45.36 29.51 49.04
C LEU A 462 -45.18 28.01 48.74
N LEU A 463 -46.12 27.19 49.23
CA LEU A 463 -46.11 25.75 48.96
C LEU A 463 -46.31 25.46 47.46
N GLN A 464 -47.21 26.18 46.77
CA GLN A 464 -47.45 26.03 45.35
C GLN A 464 -46.19 26.37 44.54
N PHE A 465 -45.48 27.47 44.88
CA PHE A 465 -44.25 27.82 44.21
C PHE A 465 -43.13 26.81 44.48
N ALA A 466 -43.05 26.26 45.70
CA ALA A 466 -42.08 25.23 46.07
C ALA A 466 -42.33 23.95 45.22
N ILE A 467 -43.60 23.54 45.06
CA ILE A 467 -43.93 22.40 44.20
C ILE A 467 -43.59 22.71 42.75
N ALA A 468 -43.91 23.89 42.23
CA ALA A 468 -43.56 24.30 40.88
C ALA A 468 -42.06 24.33 40.65
N LEU A 469 -41.25 24.81 41.61
CA LEU A 469 -39.78 24.75 41.52
C LEU A 469 -39.27 23.32 41.56
N PHE A 470 -39.86 22.45 42.38
CA PHE A 470 -39.52 21.03 42.39
C PHE A 470 -39.84 20.34 41.04
N ALA A 471 -40.99 20.63 40.48
CA ALA A 471 -41.36 20.12 39.15
C ALA A 471 -40.42 20.63 38.05
N ALA A 472 -40.01 21.91 38.12
CA ALA A 472 -39.02 22.49 37.20
C ALA A 472 -37.65 21.83 37.32
N ALA A 473 -37.21 21.53 38.57
CA ALA A 473 -35.97 20.82 38.84
C ALA A 473 -36.01 19.38 38.26
N LEU A 474 -37.13 18.66 38.43
CA LEU A 474 -37.32 17.32 37.89
C LEU A 474 -37.33 17.33 36.34
N ALA A 475 -38.00 18.31 35.73
CA ALA A 475 -38.02 18.49 34.27
C ALA A 475 -36.59 18.81 33.74
N THR A 476 -35.84 19.69 34.45
CA THR A 476 -34.43 19.98 34.11
C THR A 476 -33.60 18.72 34.17
N PHE A 477 -33.72 17.90 35.18
CA PHE A 477 -33.07 16.61 35.31
C PHE A 477 -33.37 15.68 34.11
N ALA A 478 -34.66 15.54 33.75
CA ALA A 478 -35.07 14.70 32.65
C ALA A 478 -34.48 15.17 31.28
N PHE A 479 -34.46 16.51 31.05
CA PHE A 479 -33.90 17.09 29.84
C PHE A 479 -32.38 16.91 29.79
N GLU A 480 -31.67 17.12 30.90
CA GLU A 480 -30.23 16.92 30.98
C GLU A 480 -29.84 15.44 30.80
N LEU A 481 -30.62 14.52 31.40
CA LEU A 481 -30.42 13.07 31.20
C LEU A 481 -30.58 12.67 29.73
N THR A 482 -31.65 13.13 29.08
CA THR A 482 -31.90 12.88 27.65
C THR A 482 -30.77 13.46 26.78
N ARG A 483 -30.32 14.66 27.09
CA ARG A 483 -29.21 15.31 26.43
C ARG A 483 -27.89 14.52 26.60
N ALA A 484 -27.59 14.09 27.82
CA ALA A 484 -26.39 13.33 28.16
C ALA A 484 -26.34 11.99 27.39
N ILE A 485 -27.48 11.29 27.28
CA ILE A 485 -27.61 10.06 26.48
C ILE A 485 -27.38 10.35 24.98
N ALA A 486 -27.94 11.46 24.46
CA ALA A 486 -27.72 11.85 23.06
C ALA A 486 -26.25 12.20 22.79
N VAL A 487 -25.57 12.89 23.71
CA VAL A 487 -24.13 13.18 23.62
C VAL A 487 -23.31 11.89 23.65
N LEU A 488 -23.64 10.93 24.52
CA LEU A 488 -22.97 9.63 24.60
C LEU A 488 -23.09 8.85 23.27
N ARG A 489 -24.28 8.82 22.67
CA ARG A 489 -24.50 8.19 21.37
C ARG A 489 -23.71 8.88 20.26
N LEU A 490 -23.75 10.21 20.21
CA LEU A 490 -22.94 11.01 19.27
C LEU A 490 -21.45 10.67 19.40
N THR A 491 -20.95 10.64 20.63
CA THR A 491 -19.55 10.33 20.93
C THR A 491 -19.17 8.94 20.44
N GLY A 492 -20.01 7.93 20.75
CA GLY A 492 -19.74 6.54 20.33
C GLY A 492 -19.71 6.35 18.80
N LYS A 493 -20.64 7.00 18.06
CA LYS A 493 -20.67 6.96 16.60
C LYS A 493 -19.42 7.61 15.98
N MET A 494 -19.04 8.78 16.48
CA MET A 494 -17.85 9.48 16.02
C MET A 494 -16.58 8.68 16.31
N ASP A 495 -16.49 8.04 17.47
CA ASP A 495 -15.35 7.23 17.87
C ASP A 495 -15.12 6.08 16.91
N TYR A 496 -16.17 5.30 16.67
CA TYR A 496 -16.15 4.18 15.77
C TYR A 496 -15.71 4.56 14.35
N SER A 497 -16.26 5.64 13.79
CA SER A 497 -16.00 6.03 12.41
C SER A 497 -14.62 6.66 12.22
N VAL A 498 -14.27 7.65 13.05
CA VAL A 498 -13.07 8.47 12.86
C VAL A 498 -11.80 7.68 13.23
N GLN A 499 -11.83 6.95 14.34
CA GLN A 499 -10.66 6.20 14.79
C GLN A 499 -10.32 5.06 13.83
N ALA A 500 -11.32 4.28 13.43
CA ALA A 500 -11.11 3.21 12.46
C ALA A 500 -10.63 3.75 11.12
N GLY A 501 -11.22 4.85 10.63
CA GLY A 501 -10.82 5.48 9.37
C GLY A 501 -9.37 6.00 9.39
N VAL A 502 -8.92 6.60 10.49
CA VAL A 502 -7.54 7.09 10.60
C VAL A 502 -6.54 5.94 10.73
N TRP A 503 -6.86 4.87 11.45
CA TRP A 503 -6.03 3.67 11.51
C TRP A 503 -5.94 2.98 10.16
N ASP A 504 -7.05 2.84 9.43
CA ASP A 504 -7.03 2.29 8.07
C ASP A 504 -6.18 3.16 7.14
N ARG A 505 -6.33 4.49 7.21
CA ARG A 505 -5.49 5.44 6.46
C ARG A 505 -4.01 5.25 6.77
N LEU A 506 -3.64 5.19 8.04
CA LEU A 506 -2.25 5.01 8.48
C LEU A 506 -1.64 3.73 7.91
N LEU A 507 -2.38 2.62 7.94
CA LEU A 507 -1.90 1.33 7.43
C LEU A 507 -1.76 1.27 5.90
N ASN A 508 -2.44 2.17 5.18
CA ASN A 508 -2.39 2.26 3.72
C ASN A 508 -1.40 3.35 3.22
N LEU A 509 -0.66 4.03 4.11
CA LEU A 509 0.35 5.01 3.69
C LEU A 509 1.59 4.33 3.10
N PRO A 510 2.28 4.99 2.14
CA PRO A 510 3.49 4.46 1.53
C PRO A 510 4.62 4.29 2.57
N SER A 511 5.49 3.32 2.32
CA SER A 511 6.61 2.98 3.22
C SER A 511 7.56 4.16 3.48
N THR A 512 7.70 5.07 2.53
CA THR A 512 8.50 6.30 2.65
C THR A 512 8.03 7.20 3.78
N PHE A 513 6.71 7.27 4.02
CA PHE A 513 6.12 8.04 5.10
C PHE A 513 6.65 7.62 6.48
N PHE A 514 6.77 6.30 6.72
CA PHE A 514 7.20 5.78 8.02
C PHE A 514 8.68 6.03 8.34
N ARG A 515 9.49 6.39 7.34
CA ARG A 515 10.90 6.72 7.53
C ARG A 515 11.11 8.10 8.17
N GLU A 516 10.19 9.03 7.95
CA GLU A 516 10.30 10.40 8.47
C GLU A 516 9.95 10.51 9.95
N TYR A 517 9.24 9.52 10.50
CA TYR A 517 8.71 9.56 11.86
C TYR A 517 9.14 8.33 12.67
N THR A 518 9.35 8.52 13.97
CA THR A 518 9.53 7.39 14.88
C THR A 518 8.19 6.71 15.17
N ALA A 519 8.21 5.41 15.47
CA ALA A 519 7.00 4.66 15.82
C ALA A 519 6.24 5.31 16.98
N GLY A 520 6.95 5.80 18.01
CA GLY A 520 6.33 6.50 19.15
C GLY A 520 5.67 7.83 18.78
N ASP A 521 6.27 8.59 17.84
CA ASP A 521 5.67 9.85 17.36
C ASP A 521 4.42 9.56 16.52
N LEU A 522 4.43 8.54 15.66
CA LEU A 522 3.26 8.13 14.89
C LEU A 522 2.12 7.63 15.77
N THR A 523 2.44 6.86 16.80
CA THR A 523 1.45 6.40 17.79
C THR A 523 0.81 7.59 18.52
N ASP A 524 1.62 8.55 19.00
CA ASP A 524 1.09 9.75 19.68
C ASP A 524 0.27 10.64 18.72
N ARG A 525 0.62 10.71 17.44
CA ARG A 525 -0.17 11.42 16.40
C ARG A 525 -1.50 10.72 16.15
N ALA A 526 -1.51 9.39 16.01
CA ALA A 526 -2.72 8.62 15.80
C ALA A 526 -3.66 8.68 17.02
N LEU A 527 -3.13 8.58 18.24
CA LEU A 527 -3.90 8.76 19.48
C LEU A 527 -4.40 10.20 19.68
N GLY A 528 -3.76 11.19 19.05
CA GLY A 528 -4.23 12.58 19.03
C GLY A 528 -5.62 12.75 18.41
N VAL A 529 -6.05 11.82 17.56
CA VAL A 529 -7.41 11.78 16.97
C VAL A 529 -8.46 11.67 18.06
N GLU A 530 -8.22 10.83 19.06
CA GLU A 530 -9.11 10.67 20.20
C GLU A 530 -9.31 11.98 20.98
N GLN A 531 -8.23 12.75 21.19
CA GLN A 531 -8.32 14.06 21.84
C GLN A 531 -9.09 15.07 20.98
N ILE A 532 -8.91 15.07 19.65
CA ILE A 532 -9.67 15.91 18.72
C ILE A 532 -11.17 15.56 18.81
N ARG A 533 -11.48 14.27 18.75
CA ARG A 533 -12.86 13.77 18.84
C ARG A 533 -13.51 14.18 20.16
N GLN A 534 -12.84 13.98 21.31
CA GLN A 534 -13.34 14.37 22.63
C GLN A 534 -13.61 15.87 22.70
N ALA A 535 -12.70 16.71 22.21
CA ALA A 535 -12.89 18.14 22.15
C ALA A 535 -14.10 18.52 21.29
N ILE A 536 -14.32 17.89 20.15
CA ILE A 536 -15.47 18.17 19.28
C ILE A 536 -16.78 17.68 19.90
N SER A 537 -16.82 16.43 20.37
CA SER A 537 -18.07 15.81 20.84
C SER A 537 -18.50 16.34 22.22
N GLN A 538 -17.60 16.51 23.18
CA GLN A 538 -17.93 17.00 24.51
C GLN A 538 -17.93 18.51 24.58
N SER A 539 -16.80 19.16 24.36
CA SER A 539 -16.66 20.60 24.47
C SER A 539 -17.46 21.33 23.39
N GLY A 540 -17.49 20.80 22.15
CA GLY A 540 -18.27 21.40 21.06
C GLY A 540 -19.79 21.38 21.35
N THR A 541 -20.33 20.25 21.83
CA THR A 541 -21.77 20.15 22.18
C THR A 541 -22.12 20.99 23.40
N GLN A 542 -21.27 21.01 24.43
CA GLN A 542 -21.43 21.91 25.60
C GLN A 542 -21.38 23.37 25.18
N GLY A 543 -20.48 23.72 24.27
CA GLY A 543 -20.38 25.08 23.73
C GLY A 543 -21.64 25.55 23.01
N ILE A 544 -22.20 24.69 22.13
CA ILE A 544 -23.46 25.00 21.42
C ILE A 544 -24.60 25.22 22.42
N VAL A 545 -24.79 24.32 23.35
CA VAL A 545 -25.87 24.41 24.36
C VAL A 545 -25.69 25.61 25.27
N GLY A 546 -24.46 25.84 25.75
CA GLY A 546 -24.11 27.00 26.56
C GLY A 546 -24.35 28.34 25.82
N ALA A 547 -24.01 28.43 24.55
CA ALA A 547 -24.26 29.60 23.73
C ALA A 547 -25.77 29.85 23.51
N ILE A 548 -26.54 28.80 23.23
CA ILE A 548 -28.01 28.89 23.11
C ILE A 548 -28.62 29.33 24.42
N SER A 549 -28.27 28.71 25.54
CA SER A 549 -28.77 29.09 26.89
C SER A 549 -28.41 30.52 27.21
N ALA A 550 -27.15 30.94 27.02
CA ALA A 550 -26.71 32.28 27.26
C ALA A 550 -27.44 33.33 26.39
N ALA A 551 -27.73 33.01 25.11
CA ALA A 551 -28.46 33.91 24.23
C ALA A 551 -29.92 34.07 24.68
N ILE A 552 -30.62 32.98 24.99
CA ILE A 552 -32.02 32.99 25.45
C ILE A 552 -32.14 33.77 26.79
N THR A 553 -31.34 33.37 27.77
CA THR A 553 -31.38 33.99 29.11
C THR A 553 -30.82 35.40 29.10
N GLY A 554 -29.82 35.69 28.24
CA GLY A 554 -29.28 37.05 28.09
C GLY A 554 -30.29 38.04 27.47
N LEU A 555 -31.11 37.57 26.50
CA LEU A 555 -32.18 38.37 25.94
C LEU A 555 -33.24 38.71 27.00
N PHE A 556 -33.50 37.78 27.90
CA PHE A 556 -34.48 37.95 28.97
C PHE A 556 -34.05 39.04 29.99
N LEU A 557 -32.75 39.38 30.14
CA LEU A 557 -32.30 40.49 30.98
C LEU A 557 -32.90 41.84 30.58
N PHE A 558 -33.18 42.06 29.28
CA PHE A 558 -33.78 43.31 28.83
C PHE A 558 -35.24 43.49 29.23
N SER A 559 -35.95 42.38 29.55
CA SER A 559 -37.34 42.47 30.04
C SER A 559 -37.49 43.10 31.41
N PHE A 560 -36.41 43.19 32.22
CA PHE A 560 -36.42 43.77 33.54
C PHE A 560 -36.15 45.29 33.50
N ASN A 561 -34.96 45.67 33.00
CA ASN A 561 -34.56 47.06 32.88
C ASN A 561 -33.38 47.19 31.90
N TYR A 562 -33.50 48.05 30.86
CA TYR A 562 -32.50 48.20 29.82
C TYR A 562 -31.15 48.74 30.30
N LYS A 563 -31.14 49.68 31.31
CA LYS A 563 -29.93 50.29 31.90
C LYS A 563 -29.14 49.22 32.65
N MET A 564 -29.81 48.40 33.45
CA MET A 564 -29.20 47.27 34.17
C MET A 564 -28.74 46.16 33.20
N ALA A 565 -29.52 45.87 32.15
CA ALA A 565 -29.13 44.89 31.12
C ALA A 565 -27.84 45.30 30.39
N LEU A 566 -27.70 46.60 30.08
CA LEU A 566 -26.48 47.11 29.45
C LEU A 566 -25.22 46.95 30.32
N THR A 567 -25.37 47.24 31.62
CA THR A 567 -24.25 47.01 32.57
C THR A 567 -23.93 45.55 32.73
N ALA A 568 -24.93 44.67 32.77
CA ALA A 568 -24.75 43.23 32.76
C ALA A 568 -24.00 42.74 31.51
N ILE A 569 -24.38 43.22 30.32
CA ILE A 569 -23.68 42.87 29.06
C ILE A 569 -22.22 43.35 29.10
N GLY A 570 -21.93 44.53 29.61
CA GLY A 570 -20.54 44.99 29.76
C GLY A 570 -19.70 44.03 30.62
N LEU A 571 -20.28 43.53 31.73
CA LEU A 571 -19.65 42.55 32.62
C LEU A 571 -19.51 41.19 31.92
N LEU A 572 -20.50 40.75 31.12
CA LEU A 572 -20.46 39.50 30.36
C LEU A 572 -19.37 39.56 29.28
N VAL A 573 -19.23 40.66 28.55
CA VAL A 573 -18.14 40.84 27.59
C VAL A 573 -16.77 40.76 28.29
N LEU A 574 -16.63 41.40 29.46
CA LEU A 574 -15.39 41.36 30.26
C LEU A 574 -15.10 39.92 30.72
N SER A 575 -16.14 39.17 31.11
CA SER A 575 -16.01 37.75 31.55
C SER A 575 -15.45 36.82 30.49
N VAL A 576 -15.67 37.14 29.22
CA VAL A 576 -15.16 36.34 28.06
C VAL A 576 -13.80 36.84 27.59
N PHE A 577 -13.60 38.17 27.58
CA PHE A 577 -12.42 38.80 26.99
C PHE A 577 -11.12 38.37 27.68
N LEU A 578 -11.06 38.38 29.01
CA LEU A 578 -9.85 38.07 29.76
C LEU A 578 -9.45 36.58 29.62
N PRO A 579 -10.35 35.60 29.86
CA PRO A 579 -10.02 34.19 29.59
C PRO A 579 -9.63 33.92 28.16
N PHE A 580 -10.30 34.55 27.16
CA PHE A 580 -9.95 34.40 25.76
C PHE A 580 -8.50 34.83 25.49
N THR A 581 -8.11 36.02 26.01
CA THR A 581 -6.76 36.54 25.82
C THR A 581 -5.70 35.62 26.43
N VAL A 582 -5.92 35.15 27.66
CA VAL A 582 -5.02 34.21 28.34
C VAL A 582 -4.92 32.87 27.61
N ASN A 583 -6.06 32.34 27.18
CA ASN A 583 -6.12 31.09 26.41
C ASN A 583 -5.38 31.20 25.07
N TYR A 584 -5.49 32.33 24.38
CA TYR A 584 -4.74 32.59 23.16
C TYR A 584 -3.22 32.60 23.40
N LEU A 585 -2.76 33.25 24.47
CA LEU A 585 -1.34 33.25 24.84
C LEU A 585 -0.85 31.84 25.22
N GLN A 586 -1.71 31.02 25.80
CA GLN A 586 -1.40 29.63 26.17
C GLN A 586 -1.18 28.71 24.99
N LEU A 587 -1.84 28.97 23.86
CA LEU A 587 -1.80 28.12 22.66
C LEU A 587 -0.37 27.88 22.14
N ARG A 588 0.48 28.93 22.16
CA ARG A 588 1.89 28.80 21.76
C ARG A 588 2.67 27.82 22.62
N ASN A 589 2.48 27.89 23.92
CA ASN A 589 3.15 26.99 24.87
C ASN A 589 2.65 25.55 24.74
N GLN A 590 1.35 25.37 24.48
CA GLN A 590 0.77 24.04 24.25
C GLN A 590 1.33 23.39 22.99
N ARG A 591 1.46 24.11 21.87
CA ARG A 591 2.08 23.58 20.64
C ARG A 591 3.48 23.02 20.91
N MET A 592 4.29 23.79 21.65
CA MET A 592 5.65 23.38 22.00
C MET A 592 5.66 22.17 22.93
N MET A 593 4.74 22.14 23.90
CA MET A 593 4.57 21.01 24.83
C MET A 593 4.22 19.72 24.11
N PHE A 594 3.26 19.73 23.17
CA PHE A 594 2.90 18.55 22.36
C PHE A 594 4.05 18.04 21.50
N ARG A 595 4.85 18.95 20.92
CA ARG A 595 6.05 18.57 20.16
C ARG A 595 7.07 17.84 21.05
N ILE A 596 7.37 18.39 22.22
CA ILE A 596 8.34 17.77 23.15
C ILE A 596 7.80 16.45 23.69
N ARG A 597 6.49 16.34 23.96
CA ARG A 597 5.86 15.10 24.41
C ARG A 597 6.06 13.97 23.40
N GLY A 598 5.83 14.21 22.10
CA GLY A 598 6.09 13.20 21.06
C GLY A 598 7.56 12.76 21.02
N LEU A 599 8.52 13.69 21.19
CA LEU A 599 9.93 13.36 21.25
C LEU A 599 10.29 12.51 22.49
N ILE A 600 9.66 12.78 23.64
CA ILE A 600 9.86 12.00 24.87
C ILE A 600 9.27 10.59 24.69
N THR A 601 8.04 10.47 24.16
CA THR A 601 7.41 9.17 23.91
C THR A 601 8.28 8.31 22.98
N GLY A 602 8.80 8.90 21.89
CA GLY A 602 9.72 8.22 20.98
C GLY A 602 11.02 7.79 21.67
N LEU A 603 11.61 8.67 22.48
CA LEU A 603 12.82 8.35 23.25
C LEU A 603 12.58 7.21 24.26
N VAL A 604 11.49 7.26 25.03
CA VAL A 604 11.15 6.19 25.99
C VAL A 604 11.01 4.86 25.31
N LEU A 605 10.32 4.79 24.17
CA LEU A 605 10.20 3.56 23.38
C LEU A 605 11.57 3.04 22.91
N GLN A 606 12.46 3.95 22.44
CA GLN A 606 13.83 3.58 22.05
C GLN A 606 14.65 3.03 23.23
N LEU A 607 14.54 3.67 24.41
CA LEU A 607 15.23 3.22 25.62
C LEU A 607 14.74 1.86 26.11
N ILE A 608 13.42 1.62 26.08
CA ILE A 608 12.84 0.31 26.45
C ILE A 608 13.30 -0.77 25.47
N ASN A 609 13.22 -0.52 24.17
CA ASN A 609 13.66 -1.49 23.15
C ASN A 609 15.17 -1.73 23.17
N GLY A 610 15.95 -0.74 23.65
CA GLY A 610 17.41 -0.82 23.74
C GLY A 610 17.92 -1.18 25.13
N VAL A 611 17.07 -1.54 26.10
CA VAL A 611 17.46 -1.71 27.53
C VAL A 611 18.62 -2.69 27.72
N ALA A 612 18.62 -3.82 26.99
CA ALA A 612 19.70 -4.79 27.05
C ALA A 612 21.06 -4.20 26.64
N LYS A 613 21.07 -3.36 25.57
CA LYS A 613 22.28 -2.68 25.12
C LYS A 613 22.75 -1.62 26.12
N LEU A 614 21.82 -0.88 26.73
CA LEU A 614 22.12 0.10 27.77
C LEU A 614 22.76 -0.59 28.99
N ARG A 615 22.23 -1.74 29.40
CA ARG A 615 22.77 -2.53 30.50
C ARG A 615 24.20 -3.03 30.24
N VAL A 616 24.45 -3.58 29.07
CA VAL A 616 25.78 -4.10 28.69
C VAL A 616 26.81 -2.96 28.60
N SER A 617 26.38 -1.78 28.16
CA SER A 617 27.29 -0.63 28.02
C SER A 617 27.37 0.24 29.29
N GLY A 618 26.62 -0.04 30.34
CA GLY A 618 26.57 0.76 31.58
C GLY A 618 26.13 2.21 31.31
N ALA A 619 25.24 2.42 30.30
CA ALA A 619 24.89 3.75 29.79
C ALA A 619 23.55 4.29 30.36
N GLU A 620 23.03 3.68 31.42
CA GLU A 620 21.74 4.05 32.05
C GLU A 620 21.71 5.52 32.48
N ASP A 621 22.80 5.99 33.12
CA ASP A 621 22.92 7.39 33.57
C ASP A 621 22.89 8.38 32.39
N SER A 622 23.49 8.01 31.26
CA SER A 622 23.46 8.84 30.05
C SER A 622 22.07 8.89 29.42
N ALA A 623 21.40 7.74 29.36
CA ALA A 623 20.02 7.64 28.90
C ALA A 623 19.06 8.43 29.80
N PHE A 624 19.23 8.33 31.13
CA PHE A 624 18.45 9.08 32.09
C PHE A 624 18.69 10.59 32.00
N ARG A 625 19.94 11.03 31.80
CA ARG A 625 20.27 12.47 31.56
C ARG A 625 19.57 13.01 30.33
N GLU A 626 19.59 12.29 29.22
CA GLU A 626 18.93 12.73 27.98
C GLU A 626 17.40 12.80 28.14
N TRP A 627 16.81 11.81 28.78
CA TRP A 627 15.39 11.84 29.12
C TRP A 627 15.07 13.02 30.05
N THR A 628 15.83 13.20 31.11
CA THR A 628 15.64 14.30 32.11
C THR A 628 15.74 15.67 31.47
N ARG A 629 16.66 15.86 30.52
CA ARG A 629 16.80 17.12 29.78
C ARG A 629 15.52 17.48 29.03
N LYS A 630 14.96 16.53 28.27
CA LYS A 630 13.71 16.73 27.52
C LYS A 630 12.50 16.87 28.47
N PHE A 631 12.45 16.02 29.48
CA PHE A 631 11.40 16.07 30.51
C PHE A 631 11.38 17.39 31.29
N SER A 632 12.53 17.92 31.67
CA SER A 632 12.62 19.24 32.34
C SER A 632 12.13 20.37 31.43
N ALA A 633 12.42 20.32 30.14
CA ALA A 633 11.89 21.28 29.18
C ALA A 633 10.36 21.19 29.07
N GLN A 634 9.80 19.97 29.00
CA GLN A 634 8.36 19.76 29.05
C GLN A 634 7.73 20.28 30.33
N LYS A 635 8.33 19.99 31.49
CA LYS A 635 7.82 20.42 32.78
C LYS A 635 7.81 21.93 32.94
N ARG A 636 8.84 22.65 32.44
CA ARG A 636 8.84 24.14 32.45
C ARG A 636 7.69 24.70 31.61
N LEU A 637 7.39 24.12 30.46
CA LEU A 637 6.26 24.51 29.63
C LEU A 637 4.92 24.15 30.29
N SER A 638 4.82 22.96 30.88
CA SER A 638 3.63 22.51 31.61
C SER A 638 3.33 23.43 32.80
N PHE A 639 4.37 23.86 33.53
CA PHE A 639 4.20 24.83 34.61
C PHE A 639 3.64 26.17 34.11
N ARG A 640 4.20 26.70 32.99
CA ARG A 640 3.69 27.95 32.38
C ARG A 640 2.25 27.82 31.90
N VAL A 641 1.90 26.71 31.27
CA VAL A 641 0.53 26.40 30.85
C VAL A 641 -0.39 26.32 32.07
N GLY A 642 0.02 25.58 33.10
CA GLY A 642 -0.75 25.45 34.36
C GLY A 642 -0.90 26.78 35.11
N PHE A 643 0.13 27.61 35.13
CA PHE A 643 0.06 28.91 35.74
C PHE A 643 -0.97 29.85 35.08
N LEU A 644 -0.94 29.88 33.71
CA LEU A 644 -1.94 30.63 32.93
C LEU A 644 -3.35 30.05 33.12
N SER A 645 -3.49 28.75 33.15
CA SER A 645 -4.76 28.08 33.42
C SER A 645 -5.31 28.43 34.81
N ASN A 646 -4.43 28.47 35.83
CA ASN A 646 -4.82 28.84 37.18
C ASN A 646 -5.28 30.30 37.26
N ILE A 647 -4.68 31.23 36.51
CA ILE A 647 -5.15 32.61 36.43
C ILE A 647 -6.61 32.63 35.95
N VAL A 648 -6.92 31.91 34.89
CA VAL A 648 -8.30 31.82 34.39
C VAL A 648 -9.24 31.18 35.40
N GLN A 649 -8.80 30.12 36.10
CA GLN A 649 -9.62 29.46 37.12
C GLN A 649 -9.91 30.38 38.30
N VAL A 650 -8.90 31.11 38.79
CA VAL A 650 -9.07 32.10 39.86
C VAL A 650 -10.02 33.22 39.42
N PHE A 651 -9.82 33.72 38.17
CA PHE A 651 -10.72 34.72 37.60
C PHE A 651 -12.16 34.23 37.57
N ASN A 652 -12.39 33.00 37.04
CA ASN A 652 -13.72 32.40 36.91
C ASN A 652 -14.42 32.19 38.27
N ARG A 653 -13.65 32.08 39.40
CA ARG A 653 -14.21 31.96 40.73
C ARG A 653 -14.46 33.34 41.39
N VAL A 654 -13.57 34.30 41.19
CA VAL A 654 -13.65 35.62 41.83
C VAL A 654 -14.57 36.57 41.08
N PHE A 655 -14.52 36.54 39.75
CA PHE A 655 -15.25 37.46 38.89
C PHE A 655 -16.78 37.46 39.12
N PRO A 656 -17.48 36.31 39.33
CA PRO A 656 -18.91 36.31 39.64
C PRO A 656 -19.27 37.13 40.88
N VAL A 657 -18.45 37.05 41.92
CA VAL A 657 -18.66 37.79 43.19
C VAL A 657 -18.49 39.29 42.93
N LEU A 658 -17.41 39.67 42.23
CA LEU A 658 -17.18 41.09 41.86
C LEU A 658 -18.28 41.64 40.93
N ALA A 659 -18.68 40.86 39.94
CA ALA A 659 -19.75 41.25 39.01
C ALA A 659 -21.09 41.46 39.75
N THR A 660 -21.40 40.56 40.66
CA THR A 660 -22.60 40.71 41.51
C THR A 660 -22.51 41.97 42.38
N ALA A 661 -21.38 42.25 43.00
CA ALA A 661 -21.16 43.46 43.80
C ALA A 661 -21.32 44.75 42.94
N VAL A 662 -20.79 44.74 41.69
CA VAL A 662 -20.98 45.86 40.75
C VAL A 662 -22.45 46.05 40.42
N LEU A 663 -23.23 44.98 40.19
CA LEU A 663 -24.66 45.04 39.89
C LEU A 663 -25.44 45.61 41.06
N PHE A 664 -25.13 45.24 42.31
CA PHE A 664 -25.73 45.84 43.50
C PHE A 664 -25.45 47.35 43.57
N GLY A 665 -24.18 47.73 43.36
CA GLY A 665 -23.77 49.13 43.32
C GLY A 665 -24.50 49.93 42.24
N MET A 666 -24.62 49.38 41.06
CA MET A 666 -25.31 50.03 39.91
C MET A 666 -26.82 50.08 40.15
N TYR A 667 -27.42 49.06 40.76
CA TYR A 667 -28.84 49.15 41.17
C TYR A 667 -29.07 50.29 42.15
N GLY A 668 -28.27 50.48 43.21
CA GLY A 668 -28.32 51.57 44.12
C GLY A 668 -28.15 52.92 43.42
N TYR A 669 -27.12 53.05 42.60
CA TYR A 669 -26.84 54.25 41.81
C TYR A 669 -28.01 54.70 40.90
N PHE A 670 -28.53 53.71 40.08
CA PHE A 670 -29.68 54.03 39.20
C PHE A 670 -30.95 54.34 39.97
N LYS A 671 -31.19 53.74 41.13
CA LYS A 671 -32.31 54.05 42.01
C LYS A 671 -32.20 55.50 42.61
N ASP A 672 -31.01 55.84 43.09
CA ASP A 672 -30.75 57.17 43.62
C ASP A 672 -30.85 58.25 42.55
N GLN A 673 -30.29 57.97 41.32
CA GLN A 673 -30.39 58.89 40.19
C GLN A 673 -31.85 59.11 39.75
N ALA A 674 -32.68 58.05 39.75
CA ALA A 674 -34.08 58.16 39.43
C ALA A 674 -34.85 59.04 40.46
N VAL A 675 -34.50 58.96 41.74
CA VAL A 675 -35.06 59.83 42.76
C VAL A 675 -34.66 61.31 42.53
N VAL A 676 -33.38 61.58 42.21
CA VAL A 676 -32.87 62.91 41.90
C VAL A 676 -33.54 63.51 40.64
N ASN A 677 -33.72 62.68 39.59
CA ASN A 677 -34.30 63.13 38.29
C ASN A 677 -35.83 63.10 38.28
N GLN A 678 -36.51 62.73 39.40
CA GLN A 678 -37.95 62.52 39.47
C GLN A 678 -38.51 61.50 38.42
N GLU A 679 -37.66 60.61 37.99
CA GLU A 679 -38.05 59.49 37.11
C GLU A 679 -38.51 58.29 37.94
N LYS A 680 -39.55 57.56 37.46
CA LYS A 680 -39.94 56.26 38.09
C LYS A 680 -38.91 55.21 37.81
N PHE A 681 -38.15 54.80 38.80
CA PHE A 681 -37.35 53.56 38.68
C PHE A 681 -38.28 52.34 38.81
N THR A 682 -38.46 51.65 37.73
CA THR A 682 -39.51 50.60 37.53
C THR A 682 -39.15 49.23 38.10
N MET A 683 -37.93 49.06 38.67
CA MET A 683 -37.47 47.72 39.11
C MET A 683 -37.66 47.56 40.66
N THR A 684 -38.43 46.52 41.02
CA THR A 684 -38.68 46.15 42.41
C THR A 684 -37.46 45.33 42.97
N THR A 685 -37.46 45.11 44.28
CA THR A 685 -36.39 44.33 44.94
C THR A 685 -36.44 42.89 44.50
N GLY A 686 -37.61 42.29 44.35
CA GLY A 686 -37.75 40.95 43.84
C GLY A 686 -37.40 40.82 42.35
N GLN A 687 -37.76 41.81 41.54
CA GLN A 687 -37.28 41.85 40.14
C GLN A 687 -35.74 41.97 40.04
N PHE A 688 -35.09 42.70 40.96
CA PHE A 688 -33.64 42.77 41.03
C PHE A 688 -33.02 41.39 41.41
N VAL A 689 -33.63 40.70 42.40
CA VAL A 689 -33.20 39.32 42.76
C VAL A 689 -33.35 38.38 41.59
N ALA A 690 -34.48 38.48 40.87
CA ALA A 690 -34.69 37.69 39.62
C ALA A 690 -33.65 38.03 38.56
N PHE A 691 -33.39 39.33 38.31
CA PHE A 691 -32.38 39.80 37.37
C PHE A 691 -30.99 39.27 37.72
N ASN A 692 -30.59 39.35 39.00
CA ASN A 692 -29.30 38.86 39.47
C ASN A 692 -29.20 37.33 39.30
N GLY A 693 -30.28 36.56 39.49
CA GLY A 693 -30.34 35.15 39.26
C GLY A 693 -30.16 34.80 37.78
N VAL A 694 -30.85 35.51 36.89
CA VAL A 694 -30.72 35.36 35.42
C VAL A 694 -29.29 35.72 34.98
N PHE A 695 -28.76 36.84 35.45
CA PHE A 695 -27.38 37.28 35.18
C PHE A 695 -26.36 36.23 35.59
N THR A 696 -26.50 35.64 36.77
CA THR A 696 -25.59 34.59 37.29
C THR A 696 -25.64 33.35 36.42
N ASN A 697 -26.82 32.96 35.89
CA ASN A 697 -26.96 31.86 34.97
C ASN A 697 -26.28 32.15 33.60
N VAL A 698 -26.46 33.36 33.05
CA VAL A 698 -25.78 33.80 31.84
C VAL A 698 -24.27 33.83 32.02
N LEU A 699 -23.83 34.41 33.13
CA LEU A 699 -22.41 34.54 33.48
C LEU A 699 -21.75 33.16 33.62
N SER A 700 -22.41 32.22 34.31
CA SER A 700 -21.89 30.86 34.45
C SER A 700 -21.78 30.13 33.08
N SER A 701 -22.77 30.33 32.17
CA SER A 701 -22.73 29.84 30.80
C SER A 701 -21.58 30.45 29.99
N MET A 702 -21.35 31.76 30.13
CA MET A 702 -20.26 32.50 29.46
C MET A 702 -18.87 32.05 29.94
N LEU A 703 -18.72 31.86 31.25
CA LEU A 703 -17.47 31.36 31.84
C LEU A 703 -17.20 29.93 31.41
N SER A 704 -18.23 29.06 31.30
CA SER A 704 -18.11 27.72 30.78
C SER A 704 -17.70 27.73 29.29
N LEU A 705 -18.27 28.63 28.47
CA LEU A 705 -17.90 28.82 27.07
C LEU A 705 -16.42 29.21 26.92
N SER A 706 -15.83 29.92 27.86
CA SER A 706 -14.41 30.26 27.80
C SER A 706 -13.51 29.03 27.92
N GLY A 707 -13.91 28.02 28.69
CA GLY A 707 -13.27 26.72 28.79
C GLY A 707 -13.39 25.93 27.48
N VAL A 708 -14.60 25.90 26.93
CA VAL A 708 -14.88 25.27 25.62
C VAL A 708 -14.02 25.85 24.49
N VAL A 709 -13.84 27.16 24.46
CA VAL A 709 -12.97 27.83 23.49
C VAL A 709 -11.53 27.32 23.61
N LEU A 710 -11.02 27.13 24.81
CA LEU A 710 -9.67 26.58 25.04
C LEU A 710 -9.57 25.17 24.46
N ASP A 711 -10.52 24.28 24.76
CA ASP A 711 -10.55 22.90 24.27
C ASP A 711 -10.64 22.84 22.74
N LEU A 712 -11.43 23.72 22.12
CA LEU A 712 -11.50 23.84 20.68
C LEU A 712 -10.21 24.39 20.05
N LEU A 713 -9.54 25.32 20.72
CA LEU A 713 -8.24 25.85 20.27
C LEU A 713 -7.13 24.79 20.32
N ILE A 714 -7.21 23.82 21.22
CA ILE A 714 -6.26 22.68 21.29
C ILE A 714 -6.39 21.76 20.07
N ILE A 715 -7.56 21.71 19.43
CA ILE A 715 -7.76 20.94 18.19
C ILE A 715 -6.76 21.37 17.11
N PHE A 716 -6.45 22.65 17.01
CA PHE A 716 -5.58 23.15 15.95
C PHE A 716 -4.15 22.58 15.99
N PRO A 717 -3.40 22.59 17.12
CA PRO A 717 -2.09 21.94 17.18
C PRO A 717 -2.16 20.41 17.06
N LEU A 718 -3.21 19.75 17.56
CA LEU A 718 -3.40 18.32 17.39
C LEU A 718 -3.65 17.97 15.92
N PHE A 719 -4.47 18.75 15.24
CA PHE A 719 -4.73 18.60 13.82
C PHE A 719 -3.47 18.83 12.97
N GLN A 720 -2.65 19.84 13.31
CA GLN A 720 -1.37 20.05 12.64
C GLN A 720 -0.45 18.82 12.75
N ARG A 721 -0.49 18.11 13.86
CA ARG A 721 0.27 16.85 14.02
C ARG A 721 -0.33 15.68 13.26
N LEU A 722 -1.66 15.61 13.15
CA LEU A 722 -2.38 14.58 12.39
C LEU A 722 -2.29 14.81 10.87
N ARG A 723 -2.15 16.06 10.46
CA ARG A 723 -2.15 16.52 9.07
C ARG A 723 -1.29 15.66 8.13
N PRO A 724 -0.03 15.29 8.44
CA PRO A 724 0.75 14.42 7.57
C PRO A 724 0.08 13.07 7.28
N ILE A 725 -0.61 12.47 8.27
CA ILE A 725 -1.30 11.18 8.10
C ILE A 725 -2.48 11.31 7.14
N ILE A 726 -3.26 12.38 7.24
CA ILE A 726 -4.50 12.54 6.45
C ILE A 726 -4.28 13.20 5.09
N GLU A 727 -3.24 14.03 4.93
CA GLU A 727 -2.92 14.67 3.64
C GLU A 727 -2.06 13.80 2.73
N THR A 728 -1.24 12.90 3.28
CA THR A 728 -0.47 11.96 2.47
C THR A 728 -1.42 11.00 1.77
N GLN A 729 -1.28 10.88 0.45
CA GLN A 729 -2.08 9.95 -0.34
C GLN A 729 -1.72 8.50 0.02
N PRO A 730 -2.70 7.59 0.11
CA PRO A 730 -2.44 6.16 0.24
C PRO A 730 -1.61 5.65 -0.93
N GLU A 731 -0.87 4.57 -0.70
CA GLU A 731 -0.08 3.91 -1.75
C GLU A 731 -0.97 3.29 -2.84
N ILE A 732 -2.19 2.93 -2.49
CA ILE A 732 -3.15 2.27 -3.37
C ILE A 732 -3.87 3.32 -4.22
N ASP A 733 -3.79 3.17 -5.55
CA ASP A 733 -4.45 4.03 -6.53
C ASP A 733 -5.38 3.19 -7.41
N GLU A 734 -6.62 3.62 -7.57
CA GLU A 734 -7.63 2.91 -8.39
C GLU A 734 -7.34 2.91 -9.88
N ALA A 735 -6.55 3.88 -10.34
CA ALA A 735 -6.20 4.02 -11.75
C ALA A 735 -5.13 3.02 -12.22
N LYS A 736 -4.49 2.28 -11.26
CA LYS A 736 -3.40 1.36 -11.59
C LYS A 736 -3.90 0.03 -12.11
N ALA A 737 -3.14 -0.53 -13.07
CA ALA A 737 -3.49 -1.77 -13.73
C ALA A 737 -3.21 -2.99 -12.83
N HIS A 738 -4.03 -4.02 -12.95
CA HIS A 738 -3.74 -5.34 -12.38
C HIS A 738 -2.60 -5.98 -13.16
N PRO A 739 -1.55 -6.52 -12.50
CA PRO A 739 -0.38 -7.09 -13.18
C PRO A 739 -0.68 -8.38 -13.97
N GLY A 740 -1.79 -9.08 -13.67
CA GLY A 740 -2.01 -10.45 -14.10
C GLY A 740 -1.16 -11.44 -13.30
N GLU A 741 -1.03 -12.67 -13.76
CA GLU A 741 -0.08 -13.63 -13.20
C GLU A 741 1.33 -13.28 -13.69
N LEU A 742 2.25 -13.05 -12.75
CA LEU A 742 3.63 -12.73 -13.08
C LEU A 742 4.37 -14.01 -13.50
N SER A 743 5.12 -13.93 -14.59
CA SER A 743 5.98 -15.03 -15.07
C SER A 743 7.34 -15.06 -14.39
N GLY A 744 7.80 -13.92 -13.86
CA GLY A 744 9.03 -13.79 -13.12
C GLY A 744 10.15 -12.99 -13.79
N GLU A 745 9.88 -12.31 -14.91
CA GLU A 745 10.85 -11.40 -15.51
C GLU A 745 10.93 -10.10 -14.72
N VAL A 746 12.15 -9.62 -14.48
CA VAL A 746 12.39 -8.32 -13.84
C VAL A 746 13.42 -7.55 -14.65
N GLU A 747 13.07 -6.35 -15.10
CA GLU A 747 13.97 -5.49 -15.86
C GLU A 747 14.09 -4.12 -15.19
N VAL A 748 15.31 -3.63 -15.10
CA VAL A 748 15.66 -2.31 -14.58
C VAL A 748 16.33 -1.55 -15.70
N TYR A 749 15.81 -0.37 -16.02
CA TYR A 749 16.28 0.41 -17.15
C TYR A 749 16.69 1.81 -16.70
N HIS A 750 17.97 2.14 -16.87
CA HIS A 750 18.61 3.43 -16.56
C HIS A 750 18.22 4.03 -15.20
N LEU A 751 18.19 3.18 -14.18
CA LEU A 751 17.68 3.50 -12.85
C LEU A 751 18.68 4.37 -12.07
N SER A 752 18.25 5.58 -11.69
CA SER A 752 18.98 6.42 -10.76
C SER A 752 18.13 6.76 -9.53
N PHE A 753 18.75 6.82 -8.36
CA PHE A 753 18.03 7.04 -7.12
C PHE A 753 18.88 7.72 -6.04
N ARG A 754 18.23 8.64 -5.30
CA ARG A 754 18.72 9.23 -4.04
C ARG A 754 17.62 9.28 -2.99
N TYR A 755 17.99 9.21 -1.71
CA TYR A 755 17.02 9.25 -0.61
C TYR A 755 16.51 10.66 -0.28
N THR A 756 17.29 11.67 -0.52
CA THR A 756 16.93 13.08 -0.29
C THR A 756 17.30 13.90 -1.52
N PRO A 757 16.54 14.94 -1.88
CA PRO A 757 16.81 15.76 -3.08
C PRO A 757 18.24 16.31 -3.15
N ASP A 758 18.81 16.69 -2.00
CA ASP A 758 20.16 17.25 -1.90
C ASP A 758 21.23 16.19 -1.54
N GLY A 759 20.83 14.90 -1.45
CA GLY A 759 21.73 13.82 -1.08
C GLY A 759 22.51 13.24 -2.26
N PRO A 760 23.52 12.42 -1.99
CA PRO A 760 24.27 11.74 -3.05
C PRO A 760 23.40 10.72 -3.77
N LEU A 761 23.67 10.50 -5.06
CA LEU A 761 23.11 9.38 -5.82
C LEU A 761 23.61 8.06 -5.22
N ILE A 762 22.65 7.21 -4.83
CA ILE A 762 22.93 5.88 -4.29
C ILE A 762 22.99 4.85 -5.40
N LEU A 763 22.12 4.99 -6.41
CA LEU A 763 22.19 4.23 -7.67
C LEU A 763 22.34 5.22 -8.82
N LYS A 764 23.15 4.84 -9.78
CA LYS A 764 23.57 5.70 -10.90
C LYS A 764 23.44 4.89 -12.18
N ASP A 765 22.48 5.26 -12.99
CA ASP A 765 22.28 4.70 -14.35
C ASP A 765 22.34 3.16 -14.42
N LEU A 766 21.70 2.50 -13.45
CA LEU A 766 21.70 1.05 -13.32
C LEU A 766 20.74 0.41 -14.32
N SER A 767 21.27 -0.49 -15.14
CA SER A 767 20.46 -1.31 -16.05
C SER A 767 20.79 -2.78 -15.85
N LEU A 768 19.76 -3.61 -15.63
CA LEU A 768 19.90 -5.06 -15.52
C LEU A 768 18.60 -5.75 -15.92
N ARG A 769 18.72 -6.99 -16.35
CA ARG A 769 17.58 -7.81 -16.70
C ARG A 769 17.74 -9.21 -16.10
N ILE A 770 16.66 -9.71 -15.49
CA ILE A 770 16.59 -11.01 -14.85
C ILE A 770 15.50 -11.80 -15.54
N ARG A 771 15.82 -13.02 -15.98
CA ARG A 771 14.90 -13.88 -16.72
C ARG A 771 13.99 -14.67 -15.79
N PRO A 772 12.81 -15.09 -16.25
CA PRO A 772 11.97 -16.01 -15.49
C PRO A 772 12.72 -17.27 -15.07
N GLY A 773 12.59 -17.65 -13.79
CA GLY A 773 13.24 -18.82 -13.22
C GLY A 773 14.75 -18.69 -13.00
N GLU A 774 15.38 -17.57 -13.33
CA GLU A 774 16.81 -17.34 -13.15
C GLU A 774 17.18 -17.15 -11.67
N PHE A 775 18.26 -17.77 -11.25
CA PHE A 775 18.86 -17.52 -9.94
C PHE A 775 19.96 -16.46 -10.05
N VAL A 776 19.69 -15.28 -9.56
CA VAL A 776 20.60 -14.12 -9.62
C VAL A 776 21.11 -13.75 -8.24
N ALA A 777 22.43 -13.52 -8.13
CA ALA A 777 23.06 -13.01 -6.93
C ALA A 777 23.47 -11.53 -7.12
N LEU A 778 23.07 -10.68 -6.17
CA LEU A 778 23.52 -9.28 -6.08
C LEU A 778 24.66 -9.20 -5.06
N VAL A 779 25.85 -8.85 -5.53
CA VAL A 779 27.09 -8.83 -4.75
C VAL A 779 27.72 -7.44 -4.76
N GLY A 780 28.45 -7.09 -3.72
CA GLY A 780 29.16 -5.80 -3.62
C GLY A 780 29.47 -5.44 -2.18
N GLY A 781 30.31 -4.44 -1.97
CA GLY A 781 30.66 -3.94 -0.65
C GLY A 781 29.47 -3.36 0.12
N SER A 782 29.65 -3.14 1.42
CA SER A 782 28.64 -2.41 2.22
C SER A 782 28.47 -1.00 1.65
N GLY A 783 27.24 -0.56 1.52
CA GLY A 783 26.92 0.76 0.93
C GLY A 783 26.92 0.82 -0.60
N SER A 784 27.12 -0.29 -1.33
CA SER A 784 27.08 -0.30 -2.81
C SER A 784 25.68 -0.12 -3.44
N GLY A 785 24.60 -0.09 -2.65
CA GLY A 785 23.24 0.15 -3.14
C GLY A 785 22.35 -1.10 -3.27
N LYS A 786 22.81 -2.31 -2.91
CA LYS A 786 22.05 -3.57 -3.05
C LYS A 786 20.67 -3.55 -2.39
N SER A 787 20.61 -3.21 -1.10
CA SER A 787 19.32 -3.14 -0.38
C SER A 787 18.46 -1.98 -0.84
N THR A 788 19.06 -0.91 -1.39
CA THR A 788 18.32 0.18 -2.04
C THR A 788 17.68 -0.28 -3.33
N LEU A 789 18.40 -1.04 -4.16
CA LEU A 789 17.86 -1.65 -5.37
C LEU A 789 16.67 -2.59 -5.02
N LEU A 790 16.83 -3.44 -4.01
CA LEU A 790 15.75 -4.31 -3.55
C LEU A 790 14.50 -3.51 -3.13
N ARG A 791 14.67 -2.40 -2.41
CA ARG A 791 13.54 -1.53 -2.01
C ARG A 791 12.84 -0.91 -3.20
N LEU A 792 13.57 -0.54 -4.25
CA LEU A 792 13.02 -0.02 -5.50
C LEU A 792 12.27 -1.12 -6.27
N LEU A 793 12.83 -2.31 -6.36
CA LEU A 793 12.18 -3.48 -6.97
C LEU A 793 10.87 -3.83 -6.25
N LEU A 794 10.80 -3.73 -4.94
CA LEU A 794 9.57 -3.92 -4.16
C LEU A 794 8.61 -2.73 -4.22
N GLY A 795 8.95 -1.65 -4.92
CA GLY A 795 8.16 -0.43 -4.99
C GLY A 795 8.04 0.31 -3.65
N PHE A 796 8.95 0.09 -2.70
CA PHE A 796 8.99 0.85 -1.44
C PHE A 796 9.55 2.26 -1.63
N GLU A 797 10.31 2.48 -2.69
CA GLU A 797 10.86 3.77 -3.11
C GLU A 797 10.49 4.00 -4.58
N LYS A 798 10.49 5.25 -5.00
CA LYS A 798 10.30 5.63 -6.41
C LYS A 798 11.63 6.06 -7.00
N PRO A 799 12.02 5.63 -8.19
CA PRO A 799 13.22 6.08 -8.85
C PRO A 799 13.17 7.58 -9.16
N GLU A 800 14.33 8.23 -9.20
CA GLU A 800 14.46 9.61 -9.65
C GLU A 800 14.42 9.68 -11.17
N SER A 801 15.08 8.74 -11.85
CA SER A 801 15.03 8.53 -13.29
C SER A 801 15.10 7.04 -13.60
N GLY A 802 14.71 6.67 -14.83
CA GLY A 802 14.62 5.29 -15.27
C GLY A 802 13.32 4.61 -14.84
N ALA A 803 13.19 3.31 -15.13
CA ALA A 803 11.98 2.55 -14.86
C ALA A 803 12.30 1.11 -14.44
N ILE A 804 11.35 0.47 -13.78
CA ILE A 804 11.38 -0.94 -13.39
C ILE A 804 10.19 -1.62 -14.05
N PHE A 805 10.43 -2.77 -14.65
CA PHE A 805 9.40 -3.54 -15.33
C PHE A 805 9.31 -4.95 -14.73
N TYR A 806 8.08 -5.42 -14.58
CA TYR A 806 7.74 -6.81 -14.28
C TYR A 806 6.98 -7.35 -15.49
N ASP A 807 7.51 -8.39 -16.13
CA ASP A 807 6.92 -8.97 -17.33
C ASP A 807 6.60 -7.91 -18.40
N SER A 808 7.57 -7.02 -18.66
CA SER A 808 7.46 -5.89 -19.60
C SER A 808 6.40 -4.83 -19.23
N GLN A 809 5.81 -4.90 -18.02
CA GLN A 809 4.88 -3.89 -17.49
C GLN A 809 5.60 -2.97 -16.51
N GLU A 810 5.48 -1.66 -16.68
CA GLU A 810 6.12 -0.70 -15.79
C GLU A 810 5.52 -0.73 -14.38
N LEU A 811 6.34 -0.95 -13.36
CA LEU A 811 5.92 -1.07 -11.96
C LEU A 811 5.14 0.15 -11.46
N SER A 812 5.44 1.35 -11.97
CA SER A 812 4.76 2.59 -11.59
C SER A 812 3.28 2.60 -12.02
N SER A 813 2.91 1.85 -13.05
CA SER A 813 1.56 1.73 -13.60
C SER A 813 0.75 0.59 -12.97
N LEU A 814 1.38 -0.30 -12.19
CA LEU A 814 0.75 -1.49 -11.63
C LEU A 814 0.24 -1.27 -10.20
N ASP A 815 -0.78 -2.03 -9.79
CA ASP A 815 -1.16 -2.15 -8.40
C ASP A 815 -0.07 -2.92 -7.63
N LEU A 816 0.70 -2.17 -6.83
CA LEU A 816 1.82 -2.70 -6.04
C LEU A 816 1.39 -3.78 -5.04
N ARG A 817 0.14 -3.77 -4.58
CA ARG A 817 -0.38 -4.77 -3.66
C ARG A 817 -0.48 -6.13 -4.36
N GLU A 818 -1.04 -6.15 -5.58
CA GLU A 818 -1.20 -7.36 -6.37
C GLU A 818 0.15 -7.90 -6.87
N VAL A 819 1.09 -7.01 -7.20
CA VAL A 819 2.49 -7.38 -7.50
C VAL A 819 3.14 -8.05 -6.28
N ARG A 820 3.08 -7.40 -5.11
CA ARG A 820 3.72 -7.93 -3.88
C ARG A 820 3.10 -9.22 -3.36
N GLN A 821 1.83 -9.51 -3.67
CA GLN A 821 1.20 -10.79 -3.29
C GLN A 821 1.77 -11.98 -4.05
N GLN A 822 2.32 -11.75 -5.23
CA GLN A 822 2.95 -12.78 -6.06
C GLN A 822 4.45 -12.90 -5.82
N ILE A 823 5.00 -12.10 -4.91
CA ILE A 823 6.43 -12.05 -4.59
C ILE A 823 6.68 -12.59 -3.19
N GLY A 824 7.59 -13.52 -3.05
CA GLY A 824 8.11 -13.97 -1.76
C GLY A 824 9.28 -13.09 -1.32
N VAL A 825 9.23 -12.54 -0.10
CA VAL A 825 10.29 -11.62 0.37
C VAL A 825 10.78 -11.99 1.76
N VAL A 826 12.09 -12.08 1.94
CA VAL A 826 12.74 -12.13 3.25
C VAL A 826 13.75 -10.99 3.33
N LEU A 827 13.42 -9.96 4.12
CA LEU A 827 14.31 -8.80 4.33
C LEU A 827 15.21 -9.03 5.54
N GLN A 828 16.38 -8.41 5.55
CA GLN A 828 17.40 -8.48 6.61
C GLN A 828 16.84 -8.15 8.01
N SER A 829 15.93 -7.16 8.10
CA SER A 829 15.35 -6.69 9.35
C SER A 829 13.95 -7.21 9.62
N SER A 830 13.51 -8.29 8.96
CA SER A 830 12.17 -8.85 9.12
C SER A 830 11.93 -9.32 10.56
N LYS A 831 10.74 -9.03 11.09
CA LYS A 831 10.30 -9.44 12.43
C LYS A 831 9.12 -10.38 12.33
N LEU A 832 9.03 -11.30 13.29
CA LEU A 832 7.85 -12.13 13.47
C LEU A 832 6.73 -11.34 14.14
N MET A 833 5.50 -11.65 13.78
CA MET A 833 4.32 -11.10 14.44
C MET A 833 4.08 -11.80 15.78
N PRO A 834 3.60 -11.10 16.83
CA PRO A 834 3.24 -11.72 18.11
C PRO A 834 1.90 -12.48 17.98
N THR A 835 1.93 -13.54 17.18
CA THR A 835 0.82 -14.47 16.93
C THR A 835 1.33 -15.89 16.97
N ASP A 836 0.55 -16.89 16.58
CA ASP A 836 1.02 -18.28 16.47
C ASP A 836 1.89 -18.49 15.20
N VAL A 837 2.56 -19.64 15.15
CA VAL A 837 3.42 -20.06 14.01
C VAL A 837 2.59 -20.12 12.73
N TYR A 838 1.39 -20.71 12.78
CA TYR A 838 0.49 -20.83 11.65
C TYR A 838 0.21 -19.47 11.00
N ARG A 839 -0.26 -18.52 11.80
CA ARG A 839 -0.54 -17.15 11.31
C ARG A 839 0.70 -16.41 10.84
N ASN A 840 1.86 -16.70 11.44
CA ASN A 840 3.12 -16.17 10.97
C ASN A 840 3.49 -16.69 9.58
N ILE A 841 3.20 -17.97 9.26
CA ILE A 841 3.47 -18.57 7.94
C ILE A 841 2.48 -18.05 6.90
N ILE A 842 1.17 -18.19 7.14
CA ILE A 842 0.16 -17.83 6.14
C ILE A 842 0.02 -16.32 5.94
N GLY A 843 0.48 -15.51 6.91
CA GLY A 843 0.36 -14.05 6.83
C GLY A 843 -1.09 -13.59 6.75
N SER A 844 -1.41 -12.81 5.71
CA SER A 844 -2.76 -12.27 5.45
C SER A 844 -3.55 -13.09 4.41
N HIS A 845 -3.05 -14.25 3.98
CA HIS A 845 -3.74 -15.09 2.99
C HIS A 845 -4.84 -15.91 3.65
N SER A 846 -6.10 -15.58 3.35
CA SER A 846 -7.28 -16.25 3.94
C SER A 846 -7.65 -17.57 3.25
N ASN A 847 -7.06 -17.86 2.09
CA ASN A 847 -7.29 -19.05 1.30
C ASN A 847 -6.34 -20.20 1.61
N LEU A 848 -5.30 -19.96 2.42
CA LEU A 848 -4.31 -20.98 2.79
C LEU A 848 -4.76 -21.77 4.02
N THR A 849 -4.53 -23.07 3.96
CA THR A 849 -4.90 -24.03 5.00
C THR A 849 -3.71 -24.35 5.93
N VAL A 850 -3.99 -25.07 7.01
CA VAL A 850 -2.94 -25.60 7.90
C VAL A 850 -1.99 -26.54 7.15
N ASN A 851 -2.49 -27.26 6.13
CA ASN A 851 -1.66 -28.15 5.32
C ASN A 851 -0.66 -27.39 4.46
N ASP A 852 -1.08 -26.26 3.88
CA ASP A 852 -0.20 -25.35 3.13
C ASP A 852 0.91 -24.78 4.03
N ALA A 853 0.55 -24.44 5.27
CA ALA A 853 1.54 -24.00 6.26
C ALA A 853 2.54 -25.11 6.63
N TRP A 854 2.11 -26.37 6.76
CA TRP A 854 3.00 -27.49 6.98
C TRP A 854 3.90 -27.77 5.78
N GLU A 855 3.39 -27.62 4.55
CA GLU A 855 4.20 -27.76 3.35
C GLU A 855 5.29 -26.67 3.28
N ALA A 856 4.91 -25.41 3.52
CA ALA A 856 5.86 -24.31 3.58
C ALA A 856 6.91 -24.49 4.69
N ALA A 857 6.50 -25.00 5.85
CA ALA A 857 7.43 -25.34 6.93
C ALA A 857 8.42 -26.43 6.54
N ARG A 858 7.99 -27.45 5.77
CA ARG A 858 8.87 -28.50 5.23
C ARG A 858 9.85 -27.92 4.21
N MET A 859 9.38 -27.08 3.28
CA MET A 859 10.24 -26.41 2.29
C MET A 859 11.33 -25.57 2.97
N ALA A 860 11.03 -24.98 4.12
CA ALA A 860 11.96 -24.17 4.91
C ALA A 860 12.80 -25.00 5.91
N GLY A 861 12.64 -26.33 5.97
CA GLY A 861 13.32 -27.20 6.92
C GLY A 861 12.95 -26.93 8.39
N LEU A 862 11.73 -26.46 8.67
CA LEU A 862 11.25 -26.07 10.01
C LEU A 862 10.24 -27.07 10.58
N ASP A 863 9.77 -28.06 9.81
CA ASP A 863 8.71 -28.99 10.20
C ASP A 863 9.05 -29.83 11.43
N ARG A 864 10.30 -30.25 11.54
CA ARG A 864 10.78 -31.01 12.72
C ARG A 864 10.76 -30.18 13.98
N ASP A 865 11.22 -28.94 13.90
CA ASP A 865 11.20 -28.01 15.04
C ASP A 865 9.77 -27.77 15.51
N ILE A 866 8.84 -27.47 14.59
CA ILE A 866 7.44 -27.21 14.92
C ILE A 866 6.77 -28.45 15.54
N LYS A 867 7.05 -29.65 15.03
CA LYS A 867 6.52 -30.91 15.62
C LYS A 867 6.98 -31.13 17.07
N ASN A 868 8.19 -30.70 17.41
CA ASN A 868 8.74 -30.80 18.76
C ASN A 868 8.24 -29.71 19.70
N MET A 869 7.49 -28.71 19.22
CA MET A 869 6.90 -27.66 20.05
C MET A 869 5.61 -28.17 20.73
N PRO A 870 5.34 -27.79 21.98
CA PRO A 870 4.17 -28.30 22.74
C PRO A 870 2.82 -28.04 22.05
N MET A 871 2.68 -26.93 21.30
CA MET A 871 1.44 -26.56 20.60
C MET A 871 1.58 -26.67 19.07
N GLY A 872 2.68 -27.20 18.53
CA GLY A 872 2.93 -27.34 17.11
C GLY A 872 2.74 -26.04 16.35
N MET A 873 1.95 -26.03 15.28
CA MET A 873 1.64 -24.84 14.48
C MET A 873 0.96 -23.70 15.27
N HIS A 874 0.30 -24.01 16.37
CA HIS A 874 -0.36 -23.03 17.24
C HIS A 874 0.53 -22.51 18.38
N THR A 875 1.83 -22.81 18.34
CA THR A 875 2.80 -22.25 19.30
C THR A 875 2.87 -20.73 19.15
N VAL A 876 2.68 -20.03 20.26
CA VAL A 876 2.66 -18.57 20.28
C VAL A 876 4.08 -18.02 20.18
N VAL A 877 4.27 -17.10 19.25
CA VAL A 877 5.51 -16.32 19.06
C VAL A 877 5.44 -15.09 19.96
N SER A 878 6.32 -15.00 20.94
CA SER A 878 6.40 -13.83 21.82
C SER A 878 6.89 -12.59 21.08
N GLU A 879 6.57 -11.41 21.60
CA GLU A 879 7.05 -10.13 21.06
C GLU A 879 8.59 -10.12 21.03
N GLY A 880 9.15 -9.78 19.86
CA GLY A 880 10.60 -9.87 19.62
C GLY A 880 11.13 -11.25 19.24
N GLY A 881 10.28 -12.30 19.20
CA GLY A 881 10.68 -13.65 18.77
C GLY A 881 11.61 -14.38 19.74
N GLY A 882 11.62 -14.01 21.02
CA GLY A 882 12.53 -14.56 22.05
C GLY A 882 12.38 -16.07 22.30
N THR A 883 11.25 -16.67 21.87
CA THR A 883 10.99 -18.11 21.94
C THR A 883 11.67 -18.92 20.84
N PHE A 884 12.21 -18.27 19.80
CA PHE A 884 12.82 -18.89 18.64
C PHE A 884 14.31 -18.55 18.54
N SER A 885 15.14 -19.54 18.18
CA SER A 885 16.54 -19.29 17.82
C SER A 885 16.65 -18.41 16.56
N GLY A 886 17.82 -17.80 16.31
CA GLY A 886 18.05 -17.00 15.10
C GLY A 886 17.76 -17.77 13.81
N GLY A 887 18.22 -19.03 13.72
CA GLY A 887 17.97 -19.90 12.58
C GLY A 887 16.50 -20.28 12.43
N GLN A 888 15.80 -20.62 13.53
CA GLN A 888 14.36 -20.90 13.50
C GLN A 888 13.56 -19.69 13.04
N ARG A 889 13.91 -18.48 13.51
CA ARG A 889 13.26 -17.23 13.02
C ARG A 889 13.46 -17.02 11.52
N GLN A 890 14.68 -17.23 11.00
CA GLN A 890 14.94 -17.13 9.57
C GLN A 890 14.15 -18.16 8.78
N ARG A 891 14.13 -19.42 9.21
CA ARG A 891 13.34 -20.48 8.55
C ARG A 891 11.85 -20.18 8.56
N LEU A 892 11.32 -19.62 9.65
CA LEU A 892 9.91 -19.23 9.72
C LEU A 892 9.59 -18.08 8.73
N MET A 893 10.51 -17.12 8.55
CA MET A 893 10.37 -16.07 7.55
C MET A 893 10.48 -16.60 6.12
N VAL A 894 11.34 -17.60 5.89
CA VAL A 894 11.41 -18.30 4.60
C VAL A 894 10.12 -19.07 4.33
N ALA A 895 9.58 -19.82 5.31
CA ALA A 895 8.29 -20.48 5.17
C ALA A 895 7.16 -19.51 4.79
N ARG A 896 7.12 -18.35 5.44
CA ARG A 896 6.17 -17.26 5.09
C ARG A 896 6.35 -16.77 3.64
N ALA A 897 7.58 -16.65 3.17
CA ALA A 897 7.85 -16.20 1.80
C ALA A 897 7.46 -17.26 0.76
N LEU A 898 7.49 -18.54 1.10
CA LEU A 898 7.25 -19.66 0.18
C LEU A 898 5.80 -20.17 0.18
N VAL A 899 5.01 -19.89 1.20
CA VAL A 899 3.67 -20.49 1.40
C VAL A 899 2.72 -20.28 0.23
N ASN A 900 2.83 -19.15 -0.45
CA ASN A 900 2.00 -18.80 -1.62
C ASN A 900 2.61 -19.26 -2.95
N ARG A 901 3.68 -20.08 -2.93
CA ARG A 901 4.43 -20.54 -4.12
C ARG A 901 4.71 -19.41 -5.11
N PRO A 902 5.44 -18.35 -4.69
CA PRO A 902 5.65 -17.16 -5.52
C PRO A 902 6.50 -17.47 -6.75
N ARG A 903 6.26 -16.71 -7.83
CA ARG A 903 7.07 -16.77 -9.06
C ARG A 903 8.38 -15.98 -8.94
N ILE A 904 8.45 -15.03 -8.03
CA ILE A 904 9.63 -14.20 -7.79
C ILE A 904 9.94 -14.23 -6.30
N ILE A 905 11.20 -14.42 -5.95
CA ILE A 905 11.65 -14.50 -4.56
C ILE A 905 12.83 -13.55 -4.37
N PHE A 906 12.72 -12.69 -3.35
CA PHE A 906 13.78 -11.79 -2.92
C PHE A 906 14.31 -12.20 -1.55
N PHE A 907 15.61 -12.47 -1.47
CA PHE A 907 16.30 -12.78 -0.22
C PHE A 907 17.38 -11.74 0.07
N ASP A 908 17.25 -11.05 1.21
CA ASP A 908 18.28 -10.15 1.73
C ASP A 908 18.93 -10.80 2.96
N GLU A 909 20.07 -11.46 2.77
CA GLU A 909 20.82 -12.21 3.79
C GLU A 909 20.00 -13.31 4.50
N ALA A 910 18.98 -13.86 3.84
CA ALA A 910 17.99 -14.74 4.45
C ALA A 910 18.55 -16.09 4.93
N THR A 911 19.74 -16.49 4.51
CA THR A 911 20.37 -17.79 4.87
C THR A 911 21.55 -17.65 5.82
N SER A 912 21.85 -16.43 6.29
CA SER A 912 23.07 -16.14 7.06
C SER A 912 23.15 -16.85 8.42
N ALA A 913 22.03 -17.18 9.06
CA ALA A 913 21.95 -17.86 10.34
C ALA A 913 21.53 -19.34 10.23
N MET A 914 21.50 -19.91 9.01
CA MET A 914 21.17 -21.32 8.77
C MET A 914 22.43 -22.16 8.75
N ASP A 915 22.32 -23.39 9.23
CA ASP A 915 23.32 -24.43 9.05
C ASP A 915 23.32 -24.99 7.62
N ASN A 916 24.38 -25.69 7.23
CA ASN A 916 24.56 -26.14 5.86
C ASN A 916 23.49 -27.15 5.40
N GLU A 917 22.99 -28.01 6.31
CA GLU A 917 21.95 -29.00 5.98
C GLU A 917 20.63 -28.32 5.68
N THR A 918 20.22 -27.38 6.54
CA THR A 918 19.01 -26.60 6.35
C THR A 918 19.10 -25.71 5.11
N GLN A 919 20.26 -25.10 4.86
CA GLN A 919 20.47 -24.29 3.65
C GLN A 919 20.31 -25.13 2.37
N ARG A 920 20.80 -26.39 2.38
CA ARG A 920 20.62 -27.33 1.27
C ARG A 920 19.14 -27.67 1.05
N THR A 921 18.39 -28.00 2.11
CA THR A 921 16.95 -28.30 2.01
C THR A 921 16.16 -27.12 1.42
N VAL A 922 16.45 -25.91 1.85
CA VAL A 922 15.81 -24.68 1.30
C VAL A 922 16.17 -24.51 -0.17
N THR A 923 17.44 -24.70 -0.54
CA THR A 923 17.89 -24.55 -1.95
C THR A 923 17.22 -25.59 -2.84
N GLU A 924 17.16 -26.87 -2.45
CA GLU A 924 16.48 -27.93 -3.18
C GLU A 924 14.98 -27.63 -3.37
N SER A 925 14.33 -27.10 -2.33
CA SER A 925 12.92 -26.67 -2.40
C SER A 925 12.71 -25.52 -3.38
N LEU A 926 13.62 -24.54 -3.38
CA LEU A 926 13.59 -23.39 -4.29
C LEU A 926 13.84 -23.81 -5.75
N ASP A 927 14.76 -24.75 -5.98
CA ASP A 927 15.06 -25.28 -7.31
C ASP A 927 13.84 -26.02 -7.88
N ALA A 928 13.10 -26.74 -7.04
CA ALA A 928 11.87 -27.44 -7.44
C ALA A 928 10.74 -26.47 -7.81
N MET A 929 10.71 -25.26 -7.26
CA MET A 929 9.66 -24.26 -7.55
C MET A 929 9.84 -23.52 -8.87
N GLN A 930 11.01 -23.56 -9.50
CA GLN A 930 11.35 -22.82 -10.72
C GLN A 930 11.04 -21.30 -10.64
N ALA A 931 11.10 -20.73 -9.46
CA ALA A 931 10.87 -19.31 -9.24
C ALA A 931 12.12 -18.47 -9.56
N THR A 932 11.93 -17.27 -10.07
CA THR A 932 13.01 -16.28 -10.23
C THR A 932 13.53 -15.90 -8.85
N ARG A 933 14.83 -16.05 -8.61
CA ARG A 933 15.47 -15.83 -7.31
C ARG A 933 16.46 -14.68 -7.40
N ILE A 934 16.25 -13.68 -6.58
CA ILE A 934 17.14 -12.52 -6.47
C ILE A 934 17.66 -12.48 -5.04
N VAL A 935 18.93 -12.82 -4.87
CA VAL A 935 19.55 -13.00 -3.57
C VAL A 935 20.65 -11.96 -3.35
N ILE A 936 20.49 -11.13 -2.32
CA ILE A 936 21.59 -10.32 -1.81
C ILE A 936 22.40 -11.22 -0.89
N ALA A 937 23.60 -11.60 -1.33
CA ALA A 937 24.42 -12.54 -0.63
C ALA A 937 25.74 -11.94 -0.17
N HIS A 938 26.12 -12.30 1.06
CA HIS A 938 27.39 -12.00 1.64
C HIS A 938 28.28 -13.27 1.82
N ARG A 939 27.73 -14.46 1.56
CA ARG A 939 28.45 -15.76 1.67
C ARG A 939 28.69 -16.34 0.28
N LEU A 940 29.91 -16.78 0.03
CA LEU A 940 30.30 -17.44 -1.21
C LEU A 940 29.48 -18.69 -1.49
N SER A 941 29.16 -19.50 -0.44
CA SER A 941 28.36 -20.71 -0.59
C SER A 941 26.98 -20.48 -1.22
N THR A 942 26.41 -19.30 -1.03
CA THR A 942 25.12 -18.92 -1.63
C THR A 942 25.27 -18.49 -3.10
N ILE A 943 26.45 -18.00 -3.49
CA ILE A 943 26.69 -17.36 -4.78
C ILE A 943 27.19 -18.36 -5.83
N ILE A 944 27.87 -19.43 -5.40
CA ILE A 944 28.53 -20.38 -6.30
C ILE A 944 27.56 -21.00 -7.32
N ASN A 945 26.31 -21.24 -6.92
CA ASN A 945 25.28 -21.87 -7.75
C ASN A 945 24.39 -20.86 -8.47
N ALA A 946 24.67 -19.55 -8.39
CA ALA A 946 23.90 -18.56 -9.11
C ALA A 946 24.16 -18.65 -10.62
N ASP A 947 23.08 -18.60 -11.40
CA ASP A 947 23.14 -18.60 -12.86
C ASP A 947 23.88 -17.34 -13.35
N ARG A 948 23.67 -16.21 -12.63
CA ARG A 948 24.32 -14.95 -12.92
C ARG A 948 24.54 -14.12 -11.66
N ILE A 949 25.68 -13.45 -11.60
CA ILE A 949 26.06 -12.56 -10.50
C ILE A 949 26.16 -11.14 -11.04
N PHE A 950 25.49 -10.21 -10.39
CA PHE A 950 25.61 -8.79 -10.62
C PHE A 950 26.44 -8.16 -9.51
N VAL A 951 27.54 -7.51 -9.88
CA VAL A 951 28.46 -6.86 -8.94
C VAL A 951 28.20 -5.36 -8.93
N LEU A 952 27.71 -4.86 -7.80
CA LEU A 952 27.47 -3.43 -7.60
C LEU A 952 28.64 -2.78 -6.84
N GLN A 953 29.11 -1.65 -7.35
CA GLN A 953 30.10 -0.83 -6.68
C GLN A 953 29.75 0.66 -6.85
N TYR A 954 29.68 1.39 -5.75
CA TYR A 954 29.34 2.83 -5.72
C TYR A 954 28.04 3.21 -6.46
N GLY A 955 27.08 2.29 -6.48
CA GLY A 955 25.77 2.49 -7.12
C GLY A 955 25.71 2.14 -8.60
N GLU A 956 26.77 1.61 -9.18
CA GLU A 956 26.87 1.21 -10.58
C GLU A 956 27.06 -0.30 -10.71
N LEU A 957 26.59 -0.89 -11.81
CA LEU A 957 26.85 -2.28 -12.17
C LEU A 957 28.22 -2.37 -12.85
N VAL A 958 29.20 -2.94 -12.17
CA VAL A 958 30.59 -2.96 -12.65
C VAL A 958 30.99 -4.28 -13.29
N GLN A 959 30.41 -5.40 -12.87
CA GLN A 959 30.66 -6.72 -13.46
C GLN A 959 29.38 -7.56 -13.49
N THR A 960 29.26 -8.40 -14.51
CA THR A 960 28.20 -9.41 -14.60
C THR A 960 28.77 -10.70 -15.19
N GLY A 961 28.36 -11.85 -14.69
CA GLY A 961 28.84 -13.13 -15.15
C GLY A 961 28.53 -14.26 -14.18
N THR A 962 29.00 -15.45 -14.48
CA THR A 962 28.92 -16.61 -13.58
C THR A 962 30.05 -16.56 -12.55
N TYR A 963 29.95 -17.33 -11.48
CA TYR A 963 30.99 -17.42 -10.45
C TYR A 963 32.39 -17.71 -11.03
N THR A 964 32.49 -18.70 -11.94
CA THR A 964 33.73 -19.09 -12.57
C THR A 964 34.33 -18.01 -13.48
N GLU A 965 33.50 -17.32 -14.24
CA GLU A 965 33.93 -16.22 -15.10
C GLU A 965 34.49 -15.07 -14.28
N LEU A 966 33.75 -14.64 -13.25
CA LEU A 966 34.15 -13.51 -12.41
C LEU A 966 35.32 -13.82 -11.50
N MET A 967 35.57 -15.07 -11.11
CA MET A 967 36.77 -15.47 -10.35
C MET A 967 38.01 -15.47 -11.20
N ASN A 968 37.89 -15.76 -12.49
CA ASN A 968 39.03 -15.75 -13.43
C ASN A 968 39.31 -14.36 -13.99
N GLN A 969 38.41 -13.41 -13.78
CA GLN A 969 38.56 -12.03 -14.23
C GLN A 969 39.09 -11.15 -13.09
N ALA A 970 40.16 -10.38 -13.33
CA ALA A 970 40.59 -9.41 -12.34
C ALA A 970 39.51 -8.33 -12.14
N GLY A 971 39.06 -8.13 -10.90
CA GLY A 971 38.04 -7.13 -10.64
C GLY A 971 37.45 -7.21 -9.22
N PRO A 972 36.47 -6.35 -8.91
CA PRO A 972 35.90 -6.25 -7.58
C PRO A 972 35.30 -7.55 -7.02
N PHE A 973 34.75 -8.44 -7.89
CA PHE A 973 34.27 -9.73 -7.44
C PHE A 973 35.37 -10.66 -6.93
N ALA A 974 36.44 -10.83 -7.72
CA ALA A 974 37.57 -11.68 -7.34
C ALA A 974 38.21 -11.20 -6.04
N ASP A 975 38.30 -9.88 -5.84
CA ASP A 975 38.84 -9.28 -4.61
C ASP A 975 37.97 -9.52 -3.40
N LEU A 976 36.66 -9.41 -3.56
CA LEU A 976 35.67 -9.74 -2.51
C LEU A 976 35.70 -11.23 -2.16
N ALA A 977 35.73 -12.10 -3.15
CA ALA A 977 35.75 -13.54 -2.96
C ALA A 977 37.05 -14.02 -2.28
N ARG A 978 38.21 -13.50 -2.66
CA ARG A 978 39.50 -13.80 -2.04
C ARG A 978 39.54 -13.39 -0.56
N ARG A 979 38.99 -12.24 -0.20
CA ARG A 979 38.87 -11.79 1.20
C ARG A 979 37.96 -12.67 2.06
N GLN A 980 37.04 -13.41 1.47
CA GLN A 980 36.16 -14.32 2.19
C GLN A 980 36.72 -15.76 2.28
N LEU A 981 37.67 -16.10 1.40
CA LEU A 981 38.38 -17.38 1.42
C LEU A 981 39.65 -17.34 2.29
N ALA A 982 40.20 -16.14 2.53
CA ALA A 982 41.27 -15.89 3.47
C ALA A 982 40.73 -15.75 4.90
#